data_b50e7a94736f938d44a99acd79f9a4c0
#
_entry.id   b50e7a94736f938d44a99acd79f9a4c0
#
_cell.length_a   1.000
_cell.length_b   1.000
_cell.length_c   1.000
_cell.angle_alpha   90.00
_cell.angle_beta   90.00
_cell.angle_gamma   90.00
#
_symmetry.space_group_name_H-M   'P 1'
#
loop_
_entity.id
_entity.type
_entity.pdbx_description
1 polymer ?
#
loop_
_entity_poly.entity_id
_entity_poly.type
_entity_poly.pdbx_seq_one_letter_code
_entity_poly.pdbx_strand_id
1 'polypeptide(L)'
;MKDGFLKAAAFSPALRVADCTYNAQQILADVQAAAARGVKLAVFPEFCLTGYTCGDLFLQHTLQTGALDALQTVLDGTRTLDTVVLVGLPLLIHGKLYNCAAVLCRGQLLGLVPKTYLPNYGEFYEKRQFTPGSTEVETITVCGQQVPFGTSLLFRCRSMPSFVLGVELCEDLWSALPPSTFHALAGATVIANLSASDETVGKAEYRRALVSNQSARLLCGYLYASAGHGESTQDMVFAGHDLIAENGTLLAETAPFAGGIAETEIDCQRMEAERARNTSFELSRDGYTTVEFDLELTETPLTRWIDPAPFVPGDPKRRAERCELILKMQADGLAKRLEHAHAKTAVIGISGGLDSCLALLVAVRAMKQLGRPASDVLAVTMPCFGTTHRTRSNAEILCDELQVSFKEIDIAETVHSHFRDIGQDESVLDVTFENGQARVRTLELMDTANRTGGLVVGTGDLSELALGWATYNGDHMSMYGVNAGVPKTLVRHLVHYEADIAATDTLRTVLLDILDTPVSPELLPAKDGEIAQKTEDLVGPYELHDFYLYQVLRFGFGPAKIFRLAKAAFAGRPEYPDSVLYKWLRNFYWRFFAQQFKRSCLPDGPKVGSVTLSPRGDWRMPSDACAALWLAELEQLQIKD
;
A
#
# COMPACT_ATOMS: atom_id res chain seq x y z
N MET A 1 -18.02 -5.52 -5.80
CA MET A 1 -17.01 -6.58 -5.95
C MET A 1 -16.16 -6.41 -7.22
N LYS A 2 -16.51 -5.45 -8.07
CA LYS A 2 -15.69 -5.09 -9.24
C LYS A 2 -14.28 -4.70 -8.78
N ASP A 3 -13.28 -5.03 -9.60
CA ASP A 3 -11.84 -4.78 -9.34
C ASP A 3 -11.29 -5.44 -8.05
N GLY A 4 -11.95 -6.52 -7.58
CA GLY A 4 -11.51 -7.31 -6.44
C GLY A 4 -11.85 -6.73 -5.05
N PHE A 5 -12.66 -5.67 -4.97
CA PHE A 5 -13.05 -5.08 -3.69
C PHE A 5 -14.24 -5.80 -3.08
N LEU A 6 -14.03 -6.39 -1.91
CA LEU A 6 -15.04 -7.07 -1.09
C LEU A 6 -15.45 -6.14 0.06
N LYS A 7 -16.69 -5.65 0.06
CA LYS A 7 -17.23 -4.93 1.20
C LYS A 7 -17.59 -5.91 2.31
N ALA A 8 -16.95 -5.76 3.47
CA ALA A 8 -17.03 -6.67 4.58
C ALA A 8 -17.32 -5.95 5.89
N ALA A 9 -18.00 -6.60 6.80
CA ALA A 9 -18.34 -6.06 8.11
C ALA A 9 -18.20 -7.12 9.21
N ALA A 10 -17.68 -6.70 10.37
CA ALA A 10 -17.67 -7.43 11.63
C ALA A 10 -18.61 -6.74 12.62
N PHE A 11 -19.40 -7.54 13.33
CA PHE A 11 -20.51 -7.10 14.14
C PHE A 11 -20.37 -7.58 15.59
N SER A 12 -20.79 -6.73 16.52
CA SER A 12 -21.03 -7.09 17.94
C SER A 12 -22.47 -6.74 18.30
N PRO A 13 -23.46 -7.59 17.90
CA PRO A 13 -24.86 -7.32 18.18
C PRO A 13 -25.16 -7.35 19.70
N ALA A 14 -26.15 -6.61 20.12
CA ALA A 14 -26.68 -6.72 21.48
C ALA A 14 -27.43 -8.05 21.64
N LEU A 15 -26.90 -8.95 22.47
CA LEU A 15 -27.43 -10.28 22.67
C LEU A 15 -28.20 -10.40 24.01
N ARG A 16 -28.91 -11.53 24.15
CA ARG A 16 -29.43 -12.02 25.43
C ARG A 16 -29.02 -13.48 25.60
N VAL A 17 -28.37 -13.78 26.72
CA VAL A 17 -27.88 -15.13 27.01
C VAL A 17 -29.03 -16.10 27.03
N ALA A 18 -28.93 -17.18 26.25
CA ALA A 18 -29.92 -18.24 26.04
C ALA A 18 -31.27 -17.84 25.37
N ASP A 19 -31.39 -16.58 24.89
CA ASP A 19 -32.57 -16.15 24.13
C ASP A 19 -32.28 -16.20 22.60
N CYS A 20 -32.25 -17.43 22.08
CA CYS A 20 -31.90 -17.70 20.68
C CYS A 20 -32.82 -16.98 19.67
N THR A 21 -34.09 -16.82 19.99
CA THR A 21 -35.06 -16.14 19.13
C THR A 21 -34.76 -14.66 19.02
N TYR A 22 -34.52 -14.00 20.15
CA TYR A 22 -34.11 -12.59 20.18
C TYR A 22 -32.80 -12.38 19.42
N ASN A 23 -31.79 -13.21 19.68
CA ASN A 23 -30.47 -13.10 19.06
C ASN A 23 -30.54 -13.25 17.54
N ALA A 24 -31.30 -14.20 17.02
CA ALA A 24 -31.53 -14.39 15.58
C ALA A 24 -32.19 -13.15 14.93
N GLN A 25 -33.14 -12.53 15.63
CA GLN A 25 -33.81 -11.31 15.15
C GLN A 25 -32.83 -10.11 15.07
N GLN A 26 -31.95 -9.94 16.08
CA GLN A 26 -30.93 -8.88 16.04
C GLN A 26 -29.94 -9.10 14.89
N ILE A 27 -29.43 -10.32 14.74
CA ILE A 27 -28.53 -10.69 13.64
C ILE A 27 -29.18 -10.43 12.28
N LEU A 28 -30.44 -10.80 12.09
CA LEU A 28 -31.15 -10.54 10.83
C LEU A 28 -31.31 -9.03 10.55
N ALA A 29 -31.64 -8.23 11.54
CA ALA A 29 -31.75 -6.80 11.38
C ALA A 29 -30.41 -6.19 10.92
N ASP A 30 -29.30 -6.61 11.54
CA ASP A 30 -27.95 -6.16 11.19
C ASP A 30 -27.55 -6.60 9.78
N VAL A 31 -27.80 -7.87 9.41
CA VAL A 31 -27.52 -8.43 8.07
C VAL A 31 -28.30 -7.69 6.99
N GLN A 32 -29.61 -7.44 7.21
CA GLN A 32 -30.46 -6.72 6.26
C GLN A 32 -29.97 -5.27 6.05
N ALA A 33 -29.65 -4.58 7.13
CA ALA A 33 -29.08 -3.23 7.07
C ALA A 33 -27.71 -3.21 6.35
N ALA A 34 -26.86 -4.20 6.61
CA ALA A 34 -25.56 -4.35 5.95
C ALA A 34 -25.70 -4.65 4.45
N ALA A 35 -26.58 -5.59 4.09
CA ALA A 35 -26.85 -5.94 2.69
C ALA A 35 -27.36 -4.72 1.89
N ALA A 36 -28.22 -3.89 2.50
CA ALA A 36 -28.69 -2.64 1.90
C ALA A 36 -27.54 -1.63 1.62
N ARG A 37 -26.45 -1.67 2.40
CA ARG A 37 -25.22 -0.90 2.18
C ARG A 37 -24.23 -1.57 1.22
N GLY A 38 -24.57 -2.76 0.69
CA GLY A 38 -23.74 -3.51 -0.24
C GLY A 38 -22.66 -4.39 0.41
N VAL A 39 -22.77 -4.70 1.71
CA VAL A 39 -21.89 -5.65 2.39
C VAL A 39 -22.09 -7.04 1.79
N LYS A 40 -20.99 -7.70 1.43
CA LYS A 40 -20.96 -9.04 0.83
C LYS A 40 -20.45 -10.12 1.78
N LEU A 41 -19.82 -9.73 2.89
CA LEU A 41 -19.37 -10.62 3.95
C LEU A 41 -19.70 -10.00 5.30
N ALA A 42 -20.57 -10.66 6.08
CA ALA A 42 -20.98 -10.26 7.41
C ALA A 42 -20.54 -11.34 8.43
N VAL A 43 -19.73 -10.95 9.41
CA VAL A 43 -19.17 -11.86 10.42
C VAL A 43 -19.70 -11.47 11.79
N PHE A 44 -20.31 -12.42 12.49
CA PHE A 44 -20.85 -12.28 13.84
C PHE A 44 -19.99 -13.05 14.85
N PRO A 45 -20.12 -12.77 16.15
CA PRO A 45 -19.31 -13.40 17.19
C PRO A 45 -19.53 -14.91 17.34
N GLU A 46 -18.60 -15.54 18.02
CA GLU A 46 -18.71 -16.89 18.55
C GLU A 46 -19.95 -17.03 19.43
N PHE A 47 -20.72 -18.10 19.21
CA PHE A 47 -21.99 -18.35 19.89
C PHE A 47 -23.04 -17.22 19.83
N CYS A 48 -22.98 -16.35 18.84
CA CYS A 48 -23.91 -15.22 18.74
C CYS A 48 -25.41 -15.63 18.70
N LEU A 49 -25.73 -16.87 18.36
CA LEU A 49 -27.13 -17.37 18.40
C LEU A 49 -27.59 -17.69 19.82
N THR A 50 -26.70 -18.01 20.76
CA THR A 50 -27.04 -18.40 22.14
C THR A 50 -26.54 -17.42 23.20
N GLY A 51 -25.46 -16.70 22.91
CA GLY A 51 -24.52 -16.10 23.85
C GLY A 51 -23.43 -17.09 24.23
N TYR A 52 -22.20 -16.58 24.44
CA TYR A 52 -21.03 -17.36 24.85
C TYR A 52 -21.14 -17.84 26.32
N THR A 53 -21.71 -17.01 27.15
CA THR A 53 -21.74 -17.21 28.63
C THR A 53 -22.88 -18.12 29.11
N CYS A 54 -23.41 -19.03 28.27
CA CYS A 54 -24.46 -19.98 28.64
C CYS A 54 -23.99 -21.07 29.62
N GLY A 55 -22.68 -21.31 29.80
CA GLY A 55 -22.16 -22.31 30.73
C GLY A 55 -22.74 -23.71 30.50
N ASP A 56 -23.17 -24.39 31.57
CA ASP A 56 -23.71 -25.74 31.47
C ASP A 56 -25.10 -25.80 30.80
N LEU A 57 -25.73 -24.65 30.48
CA LEU A 57 -26.94 -24.64 29.64
C LEU A 57 -26.67 -25.19 28.23
N PHE A 58 -25.44 -25.14 27.73
CA PHE A 58 -25.06 -25.79 26.47
C PHE A 58 -25.35 -27.29 26.45
N LEU A 59 -25.36 -27.95 27.61
CA LEU A 59 -25.70 -29.38 27.74
C LEU A 59 -27.20 -29.64 27.72
N GLN A 60 -28.05 -28.60 27.74
CA GLN A 60 -29.50 -28.71 27.73
C GLN A 60 -30.02 -28.83 26.29
N HIS A 61 -30.82 -29.87 26.04
CA HIS A 61 -31.43 -30.11 24.73
C HIS A 61 -32.27 -28.90 24.24
N THR A 62 -32.96 -28.24 25.18
CA THR A 62 -33.75 -27.03 24.88
C THR A 62 -32.90 -25.92 24.24
N LEU A 63 -31.69 -25.64 24.76
CA LEU A 63 -30.81 -24.62 24.20
C LEU A 63 -30.26 -25.07 22.84
N GLN A 64 -29.87 -26.35 22.71
CA GLN A 64 -29.35 -26.91 21.45
C GLN A 64 -30.41 -26.84 20.34
N THR A 65 -31.67 -27.19 20.64
CA THR A 65 -32.79 -27.07 19.69
C THR A 65 -33.07 -25.60 19.35
N GLY A 66 -33.12 -24.73 20.36
CA GLY A 66 -33.30 -23.29 20.16
C GLY A 66 -32.22 -22.66 19.28
N ALA A 67 -30.98 -23.13 19.39
CA ALA A 67 -29.88 -22.66 18.51
C ALA A 67 -30.08 -23.08 17.04
N LEU A 68 -30.60 -24.31 16.80
CA LEU A 68 -30.94 -24.77 15.44
C LEU A 68 -32.14 -24.02 14.86
N ASP A 69 -33.16 -23.75 15.65
CA ASP A 69 -34.33 -22.96 15.23
C ASP A 69 -33.91 -21.52 14.89
N ALA A 70 -33.00 -20.95 15.68
CA ALA A 70 -32.40 -19.66 15.40
C ALA A 70 -31.57 -19.65 14.10
N LEU A 71 -30.76 -20.69 13.87
CA LEU A 71 -30.03 -20.87 12.61
C LEU A 71 -31.00 -20.97 11.42
N GLN A 72 -32.09 -21.75 11.54
CA GLN A 72 -33.11 -21.83 10.50
C GLN A 72 -33.75 -20.46 10.22
N THR A 73 -34.04 -19.70 11.27
CA THR A 73 -34.57 -18.33 11.15
C THR A 73 -33.64 -17.43 10.36
N VAL A 74 -32.31 -17.48 10.63
CA VAL A 74 -31.32 -16.72 9.88
C VAL A 74 -31.22 -17.20 8.43
N LEU A 75 -31.22 -18.51 8.18
CA LEU A 75 -31.25 -19.08 6.83
C LEU A 75 -32.44 -18.56 6.02
N ASP A 76 -33.64 -18.62 6.59
CA ASP A 76 -34.86 -18.15 5.91
C ASP A 76 -34.83 -16.65 5.63
N GLY A 77 -34.38 -15.86 6.59
CA GLY A 77 -34.29 -14.40 6.46
C GLY A 77 -33.22 -13.89 5.50
N THR A 78 -32.23 -14.73 5.16
CA THR A 78 -31.12 -14.38 4.25
C THR A 78 -31.32 -14.91 2.82
N ARG A 79 -32.42 -15.58 2.49
CA ARG A 79 -32.65 -16.19 1.16
C ARG A 79 -32.53 -15.23 -0.02
N THR A 80 -32.93 -14.00 0.15
CA THR A 80 -32.92 -12.96 -0.89
C THR A 80 -31.72 -12.04 -0.81
N LEU A 81 -30.85 -12.23 0.18
CA LEU A 81 -29.71 -11.37 0.41
C LEU A 81 -28.47 -11.91 -0.32
N ASP A 82 -27.78 -11.03 -1.01
CA ASP A 82 -26.55 -11.34 -1.74
C ASP A 82 -25.32 -11.08 -0.84
N THR A 83 -25.30 -11.78 0.29
CA THR A 83 -24.29 -11.62 1.35
C THR A 83 -23.94 -12.99 1.93
N VAL A 84 -22.66 -13.25 2.13
CA VAL A 84 -22.18 -14.37 2.96
C VAL A 84 -22.27 -13.96 4.42
N VAL A 85 -22.91 -14.79 5.24
CA VAL A 85 -23.13 -14.52 6.67
C VAL A 85 -22.48 -15.64 7.49
N LEU A 86 -21.75 -15.28 8.53
CA LEU A 86 -21.15 -16.22 9.47
C LEU A 86 -21.74 -16.00 10.87
N VAL A 87 -22.28 -17.07 11.46
CA VAL A 87 -22.84 -17.05 12.82
C VAL A 87 -22.31 -18.20 13.66
N GLY A 88 -22.09 -17.96 14.95
CA GLY A 88 -21.61 -18.96 15.91
C GLY A 88 -22.76 -19.67 16.65
N LEU A 89 -22.65 -20.99 16.80
CA LEU A 89 -23.66 -21.81 17.52
C LEU A 89 -23.04 -23.07 18.13
N PRO A 90 -23.65 -23.64 19.21
CA PRO A 90 -23.36 -24.99 19.66
C PRO A 90 -24.05 -26.00 18.73
N LEU A 91 -23.36 -27.10 18.39
CA LEU A 91 -23.91 -28.13 17.52
C LEU A 91 -23.63 -29.54 18.06
N LEU A 92 -24.67 -30.35 18.24
CA LEU A 92 -24.57 -31.74 18.68
C LEU A 92 -24.47 -32.66 17.46
N ILE A 93 -23.30 -33.31 17.26
CA ILE A 93 -23.03 -34.25 16.18
C ILE A 93 -22.53 -35.58 16.78
N HIS A 94 -23.13 -36.71 16.41
CA HIS A 94 -22.71 -38.04 16.87
C HIS A 94 -22.54 -38.14 18.40
N GLY A 95 -23.41 -37.44 19.15
CA GLY A 95 -23.36 -37.43 20.62
C GLY A 95 -22.24 -36.60 21.22
N LYS A 96 -21.55 -35.76 20.42
CA LYS A 96 -20.54 -34.81 20.85
C LYS A 96 -20.98 -33.39 20.53
N LEU A 97 -20.72 -32.46 21.45
CA LEU A 97 -21.05 -31.05 21.29
C LEU A 97 -19.85 -30.31 20.75
N TYR A 98 -20.06 -29.49 19.75
CA TYR A 98 -19.04 -28.67 19.10
C TYR A 98 -19.39 -27.18 19.16
N ASN A 99 -18.39 -26.35 19.29
CA ASN A 99 -18.45 -24.92 19.08
C ASN A 99 -18.22 -24.66 17.57
N CYS A 100 -19.20 -24.15 16.85
CA CYS A 100 -19.17 -24.09 15.40
C CYS A 100 -19.45 -22.68 14.85
N ALA A 101 -18.81 -22.37 13.73
CA ALA A 101 -19.21 -21.31 12.83
C ALA A 101 -20.04 -21.91 11.67
N ALA A 102 -21.23 -21.38 11.43
CA ALA A 102 -22.03 -21.67 10.25
C ALA A 102 -21.79 -20.62 9.18
N VAL A 103 -21.51 -21.06 7.96
CA VAL A 103 -21.31 -20.19 6.79
C VAL A 103 -22.53 -20.30 5.88
N LEU A 104 -23.23 -19.18 5.69
CA LEU A 104 -24.50 -19.12 4.96
C LEU A 104 -24.39 -18.18 3.76
N CYS A 105 -25.08 -18.50 2.67
CA CYS A 105 -25.28 -17.62 1.53
C CYS A 105 -26.64 -17.88 0.88
N ARG A 106 -27.45 -16.84 0.72
CA ARG A 106 -28.77 -16.92 0.05
C ARG A 106 -29.66 -18.04 0.57
N GLY A 107 -29.72 -18.20 1.89
CA GLY A 107 -30.53 -19.26 2.55
C GLY A 107 -29.95 -20.68 2.43
N GLN A 108 -28.76 -20.83 1.87
CA GLN A 108 -28.02 -22.09 1.85
C GLN A 108 -26.99 -22.13 2.96
N LEU A 109 -26.89 -23.23 3.65
CA LEU A 109 -25.82 -23.53 4.58
C LEU A 109 -24.65 -24.13 3.78
N LEU A 110 -23.60 -23.34 3.58
CA LEU A 110 -22.45 -23.74 2.78
C LEU A 110 -21.54 -24.72 3.50
N GLY A 111 -21.45 -24.61 4.83
CA GLY A 111 -20.63 -25.49 5.65
C GLY A 111 -20.61 -25.08 7.11
N LEU A 112 -20.08 -25.97 7.94
CA LEU A 112 -19.95 -25.81 9.38
C LEU A 112 -18.49 -26.07 9.78
N VAL A 113 -17.88 -25.08 10.42
CA VAL A 113 -16.48 -25.13 10.84
C VAL A 113 -16.43 -25.21 12.37
N PRO A 114 -16.04 -26.36 12.96
CA PRO A 114 -15.86 -26.49 14.39
C PRO A 114 -14.55 -25.87 14.86
N LYS A 115 -14.52 -25.34 16.09
CA LYS A 115 -13.33 -24.76 16.73
C LYS A 115 -12.25 -25.82 16.91
N THR A 116 -11.01 -25.48 16.54
CA THR A 116 -9.87 -26.40 16.62
C THR A 116 -9.28 -26.44 18.02
N TYR A 117 -9.02 -25.28 18.61
CA TYR A 117 -8.42 -25.17 19.94
C TYR A 117 -9.43 -24.68 20.96
N LEU A 118 -9.70 -25.50 21.96
CA LEU A 118 -10.62 -25.19 23.06
C LEU A 118 -9.83 -24.68 24.26
N PRO A 119 -9.97 -23.39 24.65
CA PRO A 119 -9.30 -22.88 25.84
C PRO A 119 -9.82 -23.57 27.10
N ASN A 120 -8.90 -23.97 27.98
CA ASN A 120 -9.21 -24.65 29.24
C ASN A 120 -8.18 -24.28 30.31
N TYR A 121 -8.04 -22.99 30.52
CA TYR A 121 -7.11 -22.37 31.46
C TYR A 121 -7.68 -21.00 31.90
N GLY A 122 -7.24 -20.50 33.07
CA GLY A 122 -7.75 -19.24 33.63
C GLY A 122 -9.26 -19.27 33.81
N GLU A 123 -9.91 -18.28 33.22
CA GLU A 123 -11.36 -18.10 33.19
C GLU A 123 -12.10 -19.01 32.18
N PHE A 124 -11.36 -19.67 31.27
CA PHE A 124 -11.95 -20.50 30.22
C PHE A 124 -11.98 -21.99 30.59
N TYR A 125 -13.12 -22.66 30.28
CA TYR A 125 -13.31 -24.08 30.55
C TYR A 125 -14.12 -24.79 29.45
N GLU A 126 -13.87 -24.42 28.18
CA GLU A 126 -14.66 -24.95 27.04
C GLU A 126 -14.59 -26.48 26.88
N LYS A 127 -13.48 -27.12 27.27
CA LYS A 127 -13.37 -28.61 27.26
C LYS A 127 -14.36 -29.33 28.19
N ARG A 128 -15.01 -28.60 29.10
CA ARG A 128 -16.07 -29.14 29.92
C ARG A 128 -17.30 -29.54 29.08
N GLN A 129 -17.63 -28.74 28.06
CA GLN A 129 -18.85 -28.95 27.24
C GLN A 129 -18.50 -29.40 25.83
N PHE A 130 -17.40 -28.92 25.22
CA PHE A 130 -17.15 -29.04 23.80
C PHE A 130 -16.02 -30.00 23.43
N THR A 131 -16.12 -30.53 22.21
CA THR A 131 -15.12 -31.40 21.57
C THR A 131 -14.37 -30.60 20.51
N PRO A 132 -13.04 -30.74 20.38
CA PRO A 132 -12.25 -30.10 19.30
C PRO A 132 -12.71 -30.59 17.92
N GLY A 133 -12.67 -29.69 16.94
CA GLY A 133 -12.91 -30.04 15.54
C GLY A 133 -11.82 -30.92 14.93
N SER A 134 -12.19 -31.71 13.93
CA SER A 134 -11.27 -32.54 13.13
C SER A 134 -10.97 -31.87 11.79
N THR A 135 -9.77 -32.12 11.24
CA THR A 135 -9.41 -31.78 9.87
C THR A 135 -10.11 -32.64 8.83
N GLU A 136 -10.58 -33.84 9.21
CA GLU A 136 -11.41 -34.68 8.36
C GLU A 136 -12.76 -34.00 8.14
N VAL A 137 -13.17 -33.92 6.87
CA VAL A 137 -14.44 -33.31 6.47
C VAL A 137 -15.46 -34.40 6.21
N GLU A 138 -16.56 -34.40 6.98
CA GLU A 138 -17.68 -35.27 6.76
C GLU A 138 -18.93 -34.51 6.29
N THR A 139 -19.89 -35.19 5.69
CA THR A 139 -21.17 -34.60 5.32
C THR A 139 -22.21 -34.93 6.37
N ILE A 140 -22.83 -33.90 6.94
CA ILE A 140 -23.89 -34.04 7.96
C ILE A 140 -25.18 -33.36 7.51
N THR A 141 -26.31 -33.69 8.21
CA THR A 141 -27.60 -33.05 7.94
C THR A 141 -27.92 -32.04 9.03
N VAL A 142 -28.02 -30.75 8.66
CA VAL A 142 -28.41 -29.66 9.57
C VAL A 142 -29.45 -28.78 8.89
N CYS A 143 -30.52 -28.41 9.59
CA CYS A 143 -31.64 -27.63 9.05
C CYS A 143 -32.18 -28.19 7.71
N GLY A 144 -32.22 -29.53 7.57
CA GLY A 144 -32.69 -30.22 6.37
C GLY A 144 -31.75 -30.17 5.17
N GLN A 145 -30.55 -29.63 5.32
CA GLN A 145 -29.54 -29.52 4.27
C GLN A 145 -28.35 -30.47 4.54
N GLN A 146 -27.80 -31.06 3.47
CA GLN A 146 -26.56 -31.84 3.51
C GLN A 146 -25.38 -30.88 3.37
N VAL A 147 -24.52 -30.81 4.39
CA VAL A 147 -23.45 -29.80 4.48
C VAL A 147 -22.13 -30.40 4.93
N PRO A 148 -20.98 -29.92 4.44
CA PRO A 148 -19.69 -30.33 4.94
C PRO A 148 -19.47 -29.77 6.35
N PHE A 149 -18.86 -30.61 7.21
CA PHE A 149 -18.48 -30.31 8.58
C PHE A 149 -17.04 -30.73 8.81
N GLY A 150 -16.19 -29.79 9.25
CA GLY A 150 -14.77 -30.00 9.54
C GLY A 150 -13.97 -28.68 9.53
N THR A 151 -12.72 -28.73 10.02
CA THR A 151 -11.89 -27.53 10.11
C THR A 151 -11.18 -27.19 8.78
N SER A 152 -11.00 -28.19 7.87
CA SER A 152 -10.29 -28.02 6.58
C SER A 152 -11.26 -27.64 5.45
N LEU A 153 -12.05 -26.59 5.65
CA LEU A 153 -12.99 -26.05 4.67
C LEU A 153 -12.53 -24.69 4.15
N LEU A 154 -12.66 -24.51 2.84
CA LEU A 154 -12.57 -23.20 2.18
C LEU A 154 -13.85 -22.91 1.41
N PHE A 155 -14.24 -21.63 1.37
CA PHE A 155 -15.42 -21.16 0.66
C PHE A 155 -14.97 -20.20 -0.46
N ARG A 156 -15.14 -20.62 -1.73
CA ARG A 156 -14.68 -19.87 -2.90
C ARG A 156 -15.84 -19.22 -3.63
N CYS A 157 -15.73 -17.92 -3.88
CA CYS A 157 -16.66 -17.21 -4.75
C CYS A 157 -16.29 -17.43 -6.22
N ARG A 158 -17.18 -18.07 -7.02
CA ARG A 158 -16.94 -18.35 -8.45
C ARG A 158 -16.90 -17.06 -9.27
N SER A 159 -17.79 -16.12 -8.98
CA SER A 159 -17.88 -14.84 -9.68
C SER A 159 -16.70 -13.90 -9.36
N MET A 160 -16.01 -14.06 -8.22
CA MET A 160 -14.80 -13.36 -7.85
C MET A 160 -13.76 -14.35 -7.29
N PRO A 161 -13.00 -15.06 -8.13
CA PRO A 161 -12.08 -16.13 -7.72
C PRO A 161 -11.00 -15.70 -6.71
N SER A 162 -10.67 -14.40 -6.67
CA SER A 162 -9.79 -13.81 -5.68
C SER A 162 -10.39 -13.77 -4.26
N PHE A 163 -11.70 -14.00 -4.10
CA PHE A 163 -12.33 -14.12 -2.81
C PHE A 163 -12.45 -15.60 -2.41
N VAL A 164 -11.57 -16.04 -1.55
CA VAL A 164 -11.57 -17.36 -0.91
C VAL A 164 -11.56 -17.15 0.59
N LEU A 165 -12.63 -17.60 1.27
CA LEU A 165 -12.82 -17.45 2.70
C LEU A 165 -12.34 -18.68 3.46
N GLY A 166 -11.51 -18.48 4.49
CA GLY A 166 -11.19 -19.43 5.57
C GLY A 166 -11.82 -18.96 6.88
N VAL A 167 -12.17 -19.89 7.75
CA VAL A 167 -12.88 -19.59 9.02
C VAL A 167 -12.18 -20.25 10.19
N GLU A 168 -11.98 -19.49 11.27
CA GLU A 168 -11.46 -19.97 12.55
C GLU A 168 -12.22 -19.31 13.71
N LEU A 169 -12.11 -19.85 14.92
CA LEU A 169 -12.86 -19.37 16.08
C LEU A 169 -11.94 -19.00 17.23
N CYS A 170 -12.03 -17.76 17.67
CA CYS A 170 -11.48 -17.18 18.91
C CYS A 170 -10.06 -17.69 19.24
N GLU A 171 -9.92 -18.65 20.15
CA GLU A 171 -8.66 -19.25 20.62
C GLU A 171 -7.78 -19.76 19.47
N ASP A 172 -8.36 -20.13 18.35
CA ASP A 172 -7.61 -20.58 17.18
C ASP A 172 -6.56 -19.55 16.76
N LEU A 173 -6.88 -18.25 16.81
CA LEU A 173 -5.92 -17.17 16.52
C LEU A 173 -4.83 -17.03 17.60
N TRP A 174 -5.16 -17.31 18.86
CA TRP A 174 -4.25 -17.12 20.00
C TRP A 174 -3.25 -18.28 20.15
N SER A 175 -3.53 -19.39 19.49
CA SER A 175 -2.68 -20.57 19.49
C SER A 175 -1.33 -20.31 18.82
N ALA A 176 -0.33 -21.13 19.15
CA ALA A 176 1.02 -21.01 18.54
C ALA A 176 1.00 -21.27 17.03
N LEU A 177 0.05 -22.07 16.55
CA LEU A 177 -0.11 -22.41 15.13
C LEU A 177 -1.60 -22.28 14.74
N PRO A 178 -2.05 -21.06 14.43
CA PRO A 178 -3.44 -20.79 14.07
C PRO A 178 -3.90 -21.56 12.82
N PRO A 179 -5.12 -22.10 12.76
CA PRO A 179 -5.69 -22.72 11.57
C PRO A 179 -5.67 -21.81 10.35
N SER A 180 -5.82 -20.49 10.53
CA SER A 180 -5.69 -19.49 9.46
C SER A 180 -4.38 -19.59 8.68
N THR A 181 -3.30 -20.07 9.29
CA THR A 181 -2.02 -20.32 8.60
C THR A 181 -2.23 -21.37 7.49
N PHE A 182 -2.86 -22.47 7.81
CA PHE A 182 -3.14 -23.53 6.83
C PHE A 182 -4.21 -23.11 5.82
N HIS A 183 -5.24 -22.37 6.25
CA HIS A 183 -6.26 -21.83 5.36
C HIS A 183 -5.63 -20.91 4.28
N ALA A 184 -4.72 -20.02 4.68
CA ALA A 184 -4.05 -19.12 3.76
C ALA A 184 -3.13 -19.88 2.79
N LEU A 185 -2.37 -20.88 3.26
CA LEU A 185 -1.55 -21.75 2.42
C LEU A 185 -2.41 -22.62 1.49
N ALA A 186 -3.62 -22.98 1.89
CA ALA A 186 -4.59 -23.67 1.04
C ALA A 186 -5.27 -22.73 0.02
N GLY A 187 -5.08 -21.42 0.14
CA GLY A 187 -5.54 -20.43 -0.83
C GLY A 187 -6.53 -19.39 -0.31
N ALA A 188 -6.92 -19.42 0.98
CA ALA A 188 -7.78 -18.39 1.55
C ALA A 188 -7.13 -17.01 1.45
N THR A 189 -7.83 -16.03 0.89
CA THR A 189 -7.42 -14.62 0.79
C THR A 189 -8.10 -13.75 1.84
N VAL A 190 -9.17 -14.27 2.44
CA VAL A 190 -9.90 -13.64 3.54
C VAL A 190 -10.08 -14.65 4.66
N ILE A 191 -9.76 -14.25 5.88
CA ILE A 191 -9.99 -15.04 7.09
C ILE A 191 -11.06 -14.36 7.94
N ALA A 192 -12.03 -15.12 8.41
CA ALA A 192 -13.01 -14.68 9.39
C ALA A 192 -12.79 -15.42 10.71
N ASN A 193 -12.67 -14.67 11.78
CA ASN A 193 -12.57 -15.18 13.14
C ASN A 193 -13.79 -14.73 13.96
N LEU A 194 -14.60 -15.71 14.39
CA LEU A 194 -15.71 -15.49 15.28
C LEU A 194 -15.21 -15.66 16.71
N SER A 195 -15.25 -14.60 17.49
CA SER A 195 -14.66 -14.56 18.83
C SER A 195 -15.65 -14.22 19.94
N ALA A 196 -15.33 -14.71 21.13
CA ALA A 196 -15.90 -14.25 22.39
C ALA A 196 -14.74 -14.08 23.39
N SER A 197 -13.93 -13.07 23.13
CA SER A 197 -12.77 -12.74 23.97
C SER A 197 -13.18 -11.70 25.01
N ASP A 198 -13.03 -12.06 26.30
CA ASP A 198 -13.19 -11.13 27.41
C ASP A 198 -12.19 -9.96 27.31
N GLU A 199 -12.43 -8.91 28.03
CA GLU A 199 -11.55 -7.72 28.02
C GLU A 199 -10.82 -7.58 29.35
N THR A 200 -9.51 -7.42 29.25
CA THR A 200 -8.64 -7.07 30.37
C THR A 200 -7.71 -5.94 29.97
N VAL A 201 -7.13 -5.22 30.93
CA VAL A 201 -6.24 -4.08 30.65
C VAL A 201 -5.06 -4.53 29.78
N GLY A 202 -4.89 -3.88 28.62
CA GLY A 202 -3.83 -4.18 27.65
C GLY A 202 -4.19 -5.24 26.60
N LYS A 203 -5.31 -5.96 26.74
CA LYS A 203 -5.68 -7.03 25.81
C LYS A 203 -6.12 -6.49 24.44
N ALA A 204 -6.72 -5.30 24.40
CA ALA A 204 -7.10 -4.64 23.15
C ALA A 204 -5.90 -4.33 22.24
N GLU A 205 -4.79 -3.82 22.80
CA GLU A 205 -3.55 -3.56 22.06
C GLU A 205 -2.92 -4.86 21.55
N TYR A 206 -2.89 -5.89 22.38
CA TYR A 206 -2.37 -7.20 21.99
C TYR A 206 -3.21 -7.84 20.89
N ARG A 207 -4.56 -7.79 21.00
CA ARG A 207 -5.50 -8.29 19.97
C ARG A 207 -5.29 -7.57 18.64
N ARG A 208 -5.16 -6.24 18.66
CA ARG A 208 -4.86 -5.42 17.47
C ARG A 208 -3.55 -5.83 16.82
N ALA A 209 -2.48 -6.01 17.62
CA ALA A 209 -1.20 -6.46 17.12
C ALA A 209 -1.28 -7.87 16.52
N LEU A 210 -2.00 -8.79 17.18
CA LEU A 210 -2.15 -10.18 16.76
C LEU A 210 -2.89 -10.27 15.41
N VAL A 211 -4.04 -9.60 15.28
CA VAL A 211 -4.84 -9.57 14.04
C VAL A 211 -4.03 -8.94 12.89
N SER A 212 -3.38 -7.80 13.14
CA SER A 212 -2.58 -7.14 12.12
C SER A 212 -1.38 -7.98 11.68
N ASN A 213 -0.65 -8.60 12.61
CA ASN A 213 0.49 -9.46 12.28
C ASN A 213 0.06 -10.72 11.52
N GLN A 214 -1.06 -11.35 11.92
CA GLN A 214 -1.55 -12.53 11.22
C GLN A 214 -1.98 -12.19 9.80
N SER A 215 -2.70 -11.08 9.61
CA SER A 215 -3.07 -10.55 8.28
C SER A 215 -1.81 -10.29 7.41
N ALA A 216 -0.76 -9.70 7.97
CA ALA A 216 0.50 -9.42 7.26
C ALA A 216 1.24 -10.70 6.84
N ARG A 217 1.43 -11.63 7.78
CA ARG A 217 2.16 -12.89 7.53
C ARG A 217 1.48 -13.77 6.49
N LEU A 218 0.13 -13.77 6.50
CA LEU A 218 -0.68 -14.61 5.62
C LEU A 218 -1.06 -13.91 4.31
N LEU A 219 -0.69 -12.63 4.13
CA LEU A 219 -1.07 -11.84 2.97
C LEU A 219 -2.57 -11.99 2.70
N CYS A 220 -3.40 -11.63 3.68
CA CYS A 220 -4.84 -11.80 3.63
C CYS A 220 -5.60 -10.63 4.24
N GLY A 221 -6.89 -10.51 3.90
CA GLY A 221 -7.86 -9.77 4.70
C GLY A 221 -8.20 -10.59 5.96
N TYR A 222 -8.28 -9.96 7.11
CA TYR A 222 -8.62 -10.65 8.36
C TYR A 222 -9.73 -9.90 9.09
N LEU A 223 -10.87 -10.57 9.31
CA LEU A 223 -11.99 -10.04 10.07
C LEU A 223 -12.04 -10.74 11.43
N TYR A 224 -12.15 -9.97 12.48
CA TYR A 224 -12.31 -10.42 13.85
C TYR A 224 -13.58 -9.80 14.41
N ALA A 225 -14.60 -10.62 14.67
CA ALA A 225 -15.87 -10.21 15.29
C ALA A 225 -15.93 -10.75 16.71
N SER A 226 -16.11 -9.88 17.71
CA SER A 226 -16.02 -10.26 19.12
C SER A 226 -17.34 -10.03 19.86
N ALA A 227 -17.67 -10.93 20.78
CA ALA A 227 -18.81 -10.77 21.69
C ALA A 227 -18.69 -9.46 22.49
N GLY A 228 -19.84 -8.87 22.79
CA GLY A 228 -19.91 -7.58 23.46
C GLY A 228 -21.10 -7.49 24.41
N HIS A 229 -21.87 -6.42 24.25
CA HIS A 229 -22.99 -6.14 25.13
C HIS A 229 -24.07 -7.26 25.10
N GLY A 230 -24.47 -7.71 26.27
CA GLY A 230 -25.50 -8.74 26.44
C GLY A 230 -24.98 -10.09 26.96
N GLU A 231 -23.66 -10.31 26.91
CA GLU A 231 -23.06 -11.45 27.60
C GLU A 231 -23.15 -11.30 29.12
N SER A 232 -23.14 -12.42 29.85
CA SER A 232 -23.14 -12.41 31.32
C SER A 232 -21.82 -11.80 31.85
N THR A 233 -21.93 -10.99 32.89
CA THR A 233 -20.80 -10.31 33.53
C THR A 233 -20.49 -10.92 34.91
N GLN A 234 -20.49 -12.25 35.03
CA GLN A 234 -20.13 -12.91 36.29
C GLN A 234 -18.68 -12.56 36.69
N ASP A 235 -17.72 -13.12 35.94
CA ASP A 235 -16.29 -12.85 36.17
C ASP A 235 -15.62 -12.19 34.94
N MET A 236 -16.20 -12.31 33.74
CA MET A 236 -15.69 -11.80 32.48
C MET A 236 -16.54 -10.64 31.96
N VAL A 237 -15.91 -9.68 31.30
CA VAL A 237 -16.58 -8.58 30.60
C VAL A 237 -16.16 -8.60 29.14
N PHE A 238 -17.11 -8.43 28.22
CA PHE A 238 -16.88 -8.51 26.79
C PHE A 238 -17.02 -7.13 26.15
N ALA A 239 -16.00 -6.71 25.40
CA ALA A 239 -15.88 -5.33 24.92
C ALA A 239 -16.53 -5.08 23.55
N GLY A 240 -16.85 -6.11 22.76
CA GLY A 240 -17.30 -5.90 21.39
C GLY A 240 -16.26 -5.20 20.51
N HIS A 241 -15.00 -5.64 20.63
CA HIS A 241 -13.88 -5.04 19.90
C HIS A 241 -13.66 -5.76 18.57
N ASP A 242 -14.28 -5.25 17.51
CA ASP A 242 -14.22 -5.79 16.16
C ASP A 242 -13.08 -5.14 15.36
N LEU A 243 -12.41 -5.94 14.54
CA LEU A 243 -11.24 -5.51 13.77
C LEU A 243 -11.31 -6.02 12.33
N ILE A 244 -10.93 -5.19 11.36
CA ILE A 244 -10.69 -5.62 9.98
C ILE A 244 -9.32 -5.13 9.55
N ALA A 245 -8.43 -6.08 9.23
CA ALA A 245 -7.08 -5.81 8.75
C ALA A 245 -6.87 -6.37 7.33
N GLU A 246 -5.98 -5.75 6.58
CA GLU A 246 -5.57 -6.15 5.24
C GLU A 246 -4.06 -6.05 5.11
N ASN A 247 -3.39 -7.18 4.88
CA ASN A 247 -1.93 -7.23 4.74
C ASN A 247 -1.19 -6.39 5.80
N GLY A 248 -1.59 -6.54 7.06
CA GLY A 248 -1.00 -5.87 8.21
C GLY A 248 -1.51 -4.47 8.51
N THR A 249 -2.32 -3.89 7.64
CA THR A 249 -2.93 -2.57 7.87
C THR A 249 -4.30 -2.73 8.49
N LEU A 250 -4.54 -2.12 9.64
CA LEU A 250 -5.87 -2.03 10.23
C LEU A 250 -6.71 -1.04 9.41
N LEU A 251 -7.83 -1.53 8.86
CA LEU A 251 -8.71 -0.75 7.99
C LEU A 251 -9.93 -0.20 8.72
N ALA A 252 -10.50 -0.99 9.63
CA ALA A 252 -11.64 -0.61 10.45
C ALA A 252 -11.56 -1.26 11.82
N GLU A 253 -12.08 -0.56 12.83
CA GLU A 253 -12.04 -0.99 14.22
C GLU A 253 -13.21 -0.36 14.98
N THR A 254 -13.86 -1.13 15.88
CA THR A 254 -14.75 -0.58 16.89
C THR A 254 -13.95 -0.30 18.17
N ALA A 255 -14.27 0.81 18.86
CA ALA A 255 -13.66 1.03 20.19
C ALA A 255 -14.24 0.05 21.22
N PRO A 256 -13.43 -0.50 22.13
CA PRO A 256 -13.92 -1.35 23.20
C PRO A 256 -15.07 -0.70 23.97
N PHE A 257 -16.14 -1.44 24.24
CA PHE A 257 -17.37 -1.02 24.94
C PHE A 257 -18.21 0.07 24.25
N ALA A 258 -17.83 0.52 23.05
CA ALA A 258 -18.59 1.56 22.35
C ALA A 258 -19.76 0.99 21.52
N GLY A 259 -19.74 -0.31 21.25
CA GLY A 259 -20.63 -0.92 20.25
C GLY A 259 -20.32 -0.44 18.84
N GLY A 260 -21.14 -0.85 17.89
CA GLY A 260 -20.98 -0.43 16.50
C GLY A 260 -20.63 -1.57 15.55
N ILE A 261 -20.16 -1.21 14.37
CA ILE A 261 -19.85 -2.14 13.28
C ILE A 261 -18.50 -1.71 12.70
N ALA A 262 -17.56 -2.64 12.61
CA ALA A 262 -16.38 -2.43 11.79
C ALA A 262 -16.72 -2.79 10.34
N GLU A 263 -16.74 -1.81 9.43
CA GLU A 263 -17.12 -1.99 8.03
C GLU A 263 -16.11 -1.31 7.11
N THR A 264 -15.65 -2.02 6.07
CA THR A 264 -14.71 -1.50 5.06
C THR A 264 -14.69 -2.38 3.81
N GLU A 265 -13.90 -1.98 2.81
CA GLU A 265 -13.64 -2.76 1.60
C GLU A 265 -12.26 -3.42 1.67
N ILE A 266 -12.19 -4.75 1.49
CA ILE A 266 -10.95 -5.53 1.39
C ILE A 266 -10.59 -5.69 -0.09
N ASP A 267 -9.34 -5.46 -0.46
CA ASP A 267 -8.84 -5.63 -1.81
C ASP A 267 -8.25 -7.05 -2.00
N CYS A 268 -9.08 -8.02 -2.40
CA CYS A 268 -8.66 -9.40 -2.61
C CYS A 268 -7.65 -9.56 -3.76
N GLN A 269 -7.71 -8.74 -4.81
CA GLN A 269 -6.71 -8.77 -5.89
C GLN A 269 -5.34 -8.31 -5.43
N ARG A 270 -5.28 -7.38 -4.47
CA ARG A 270 -4.02 -6.98 -3.84
C ARG A 270 -3.35 -8.18 -3.16
N MET A 271 -4.13 -9.01 -2.46
CA MET A 271 -3.59 -10.21 -1.80
C MET A 271 -3.01 -11.20 -2.81
N GLU A 272 -3.71 -11.42 -3.93
CA GLU A 272 -3.18 -12.27 -5.03
C GLU A 272 -1.89 -11.70 -5.61
N ALA A 273 -1.84 -10.39 -5.87
CA ALA A 273 -0.65 -9.73 -6.41
C ALA A 273 0.56 -9.82 -5.47
N GLU A 274 0.35 -9.66 -4.15
CA GLU A 274 1.40 -9.82 -3.14
C GLU A 274 1.92 -11.27 -3.08
N ARG A 275 1.02 -12.24 -3.09
CA ARG A 275 1.37 -13.67 -3.09
C ARG A 275 2.10 -14.09 -4.36
N ALA A 276 1.68 -13.61 -5.53
CA ALA A 276 2.32 -13.91 -6.81
C ALA A 276 3.79 -13.45 -6.86
N ARG A 277 4.15 -12.42 -6.10
CA ARG A 277 5.52 -11.89 -6.01
C ARG A 277 6.34 -12.55 -4.90
N ASN A 278 5.68 -13.14 -3.91
CA ASN A 278 6.35 -13.75 -2.77
C ASN A 278 6.62 -15.23 -3.04
N THR A 279 7.80 -15.54 -3.51
CA THR A 279 8.21 -16.91 -3.84
C THR A 279 8.35 -17.86 -2.64
N SER A 280 8.36 -17.31 -1.42
CA SER A 280 8.35 -18.11 -0.18
C SER A 280 6.95 -18.39 0.36
N PHE A 281 5.89 -17.89 -0.31
CA PHE A 281 4.51 -18.19 0.01
C PHE A 281 4.04 -19.37 -0.86
N GLU A 282 4.32 -20.58 -0.40
CA GLU A 282 3.98 -21.81 -1.12
C GLU A 282 2.56 -22.26 -0.81
N LEU A 283 1.74 -22.42 -1.85
CA LEU A 283 0.38 -22.92 -1.71
C LEU A 283 0.36 -24.44 -1.57
N SER A 284 -0.40 -24.93 -0.57
CA SER A 284 -0.68 -26.36 -0.38
C SER A 284 -2.17 -26.54 -0.08
N ARG A 285 -2.87 -27.30 -0.94
CA ARG A 285 -4.32 -27.58 -0.82
C ARG A 285 -4.60 -28.98 -0.29
N ASP A 286 -3.59 -29.70 0.11
CA ASP A 286 -3.72 -31.08 0.59
C ASP A 286 -4.65 -31.14 1.81
N GLY A 287 -5.63 -32.04 1.76
CA GLY A 287 -6.59 -32.24 2.84
C GLY A 287 -7.71 -31.19 2.94
N TYR A 288 -7.78 -30.20 2.03
CA TYR A 288 -8.83 -29.18 2.03
C TYR A 288 -10.00 -29.52 1.10
N THR A 289 -11.21 -29.28 1.60
CA THR A 289 -12.45 -29.31 0.80
C THR A 289 -12.84 -27.87 0.47
N THR A 290 -13.05 -27.58 -0.81
CA THR A 290 -13.51 -26.26 -1.27
C THR A 290 -14.99 -26.31 -1.61
N VAL A 291 -15.77 -25.45 -0.96
CA VAL A 291 -17.19 -25.23 -1.22
C VAL A 291 -17.33 -23.99 -2.10
N GLU A 292 -17.99 -24.12 -3.24
CA GLU A 292 -18.18 -22.99 -4.15
C GLU A 292 -19.54 -22.33 -3.93
N PHE A 293 -19.55 -21.00 -4.06
CA PHE A 293 -20.75 -20.16 -4.02
C PHE A 293 -20.64 -19.02 -5.02
N ASP A 294 -21.73 -18.28 -5.22
CA ASP A 294 -21.77 -17.12 -6.11
C ASP A 294 -22.34 -15.89 -5.40
N LEU A 295 -21.77 -14.75 -5.75
CA LEU A 295 -22.30 -13.43 -5.43
C LEU A 295 -22.41 -12.59 -6.72
N GLU A 296 -23.29 -11.60 -6.70
CA GLU A 296 -23.43 -10.67 -7.81
C GLU A 296 -22.25 -9.69 -7.81
N LEU A 297 -21.60 -9.53 -8.97
CA LEU A 297 -20.50 -8.57 -9.17
C LEU A 297 -21.06 -7.16 -9.35
N THR A 298 -21.39 -6.51 -8.27
CA THR A 298 -21.80 -5.11 -8.26
C THR A 298 -20.57 -4.19 -8.07
N GLU A 299 -20.68 -2.95 -8.53
CA GLU A 299 -19.69 -1.94 -8.21
C GLU A 299 -19.80 -1.58 -6.71
N THR A 300 -18.69 -1.73 -6.00
CA THR A 300 -18.61 -1.42 -4.57
C THR A 300 -18.15 0.02 -4.40
N PRO A 301 -18.94 0.95 -3.84
CA PRO A 301 -18.45 2.27 -3.48
C PRO A 301 -17.26 2.14 -2.51
N LEU A 302 -16.15 2.80 -2.80
CA LEU A 302 -14.99 2.80 -1.91
C LEU A 302 -15.19 3.87 -0.84
N THR A 303 -15.30 3.44 0.41
CA THR A 303 -15.39 4.32 1.59
C THR A 303 -14.09 4.36 2.39
N ARG A 304 -13.21 3.39 2.15
CA ARG A 304 -11.87 3.36 2.77
C ARG A 304 -11.01 4.50 2.25
N TRP A 305 -10.14 4.99 3.12
CA TRP A 305 -9.15 6.00 2.72
C TRP A 305 -8.12 5.40 1.75
N ILE A 306 -7.92 6.07 0.64
CA ILE A 306 -6.87 5.77 -0.34
C ILE A 306 -5.84 6.89 -0.28
N ASP A 307 -4.60 6.55 0.04
CA ASP A 307 -3.52 7.52 0.19
C ASP A 307 -3.16 8.18 -1.16
N PRO A 308 -3.36 9.49 -1.32
CA PRO A 308 -2.97 10.19 -2.55
C PRO A 308 -1.45 10.34 -2.69
N ALA A 309 -0.69 10.21 -1.61
CA ALA A 309 0.77 10.37 -1.58
C ALA A 309 1.48 9.13 -1.00
N PRO A 310 1.38 7.95 -1.65
CA PRO A 310 1.75 6.66 -1.05
C PRO A 310 3.25 6.51 -0.76
N PHE A 311 4.10 7.37 -1.27
CA PHE A 311 5.52 7.42 -0.96
C PHE A 311 5.86 8.28 0.25
N VAL A 312 4.96 9.19 0.63
CA VAL A 312 5.18 10.12 1.73
C VAL A 312 4.64 9.51 3.03
N PRO A 313 5.41 9.49 4.12
CA PRO A 313 4.92 9.00 5.40
C PRO A 313 3.69 9.79 5.90
N GLY A 314 2.55 9.13 6.02
CA GLY A 314 1.28 9.77 6.42
C GLY A 314 1.24 10.25 7.88
N ASP A 315 1.99 9.59 8.79
CA ASP A 315 2.07 9.99 10.20
C ASP A 315 3.05 11.15 10.39
N PRO A 316 2.59 12.36 10.76
CA PRO A 316 3.46 13.52 10.96
C PRO A 316 4.53 13.31 12.03
N LYS A 317 4.23 12.54 13.09
CA LYS A 317 5.18 12.25 14.19
C LYS A 317 6.33 11.36 13.72
N ARG A 318 6.05 10.41 12.83
CA ARG A 318 7.05 9.50 12.27
C ARG A 318 7.70 10.03 10.99
N ARG A 319 7.18 11.12 10.42
CA ARG A 319 7.70 11.68 9.17
C ARG A 319 9.16 12.13 9.31
N ALA A 320 9.49 12.85 10.37
CA ALA A 320 10.86 13.29 10.64
C ALA A 320 11.83 12.11 10.79
N GLU A 321 11.46 11.08 11.56
CA GLU A 321 12.29 9.87 11.71
C GLU A 321 12.53 9.15 10.38
N ARG A 322 11.49 9.07 9.54
CA ARG A 322 11.58 8.43 8.23
C ARG A 322 12.39 9.25 7.23
N CYS A 323 12.25 10.59 7.22
CA CYS A 323 13.08 11.47 6.41
C CYS A 323 14.55 11.31 6.79
N GLU A 324 14.88 11.35 8.07
CA GLU A 324 16.25 11.14 8.55
C GLU A 324 16.79 9.75 8.15
N LEU A 325 15.97 8.71 8.25
CA LEU A 325 16.37 7.36 7.83
C LEU A 325 16.66 7.29 6.32
N ILE A 326 15.80 7.89 5.49
CA ILE A 326 15.99 7.92 4.03
C ILE A 326 17.30 8.65 3.69
N LEU A 327 17.52 9.83 4.26
CA LEU A 327 18.76 10.61 4.03
C LEU A 327 20.01 9.83 4.47
N LYS A 328 19.94 9.09 5.58
CA LYS A 328 21.02 8.20 6.01
C LYS A 328 21.26 7.07 5.00
N MET A 329 20.21 6.42 4.49
CA MET A 329 20.34 5.37 3.49
C MET A 329 20.99 5.90 2.20
N GLN A 330 20.58 7.09 1.73
CA GLN A 330 21.18 7.73 0.57
C GLN A 330 22.67 8.08 0.80
N ALA A 331 22.97 8.68 1.95
CA ALA A 331 24.34 9.06 2.32
C ALA A 331 25.26 7.86 2.49
N ASP A 332 24.78 6.78 3.15
CA ASP A 332 25.55 5.55 3.35
C ASP A 332 25.92 4.88 2.03
N GLY A 333 24.95 4.79 1.10
CA GLY A 333 25.19 4.26 -0.23
C GLY A 333 26.23 5.05 -1.01
N LEU A 334 26.19 6.39 -0.96
CA LEU A 334 27.19 7.26 -1.60
C LEU A 334 28.55 7.17 -0.89
N ALA A 335 28.58 7.19 0.44
CA ALA A 335 29.80 7.08 1.22
C ALA A 335 30.56 5.80 0.87
N LYS A 336 29.85 4.66 0.82
CA LYS A 336 30.44 3.38 0.42
C LYS A 336 30.99 3.39 -1.00
N ARG A 337 30.33 4.06 -1.94
CA ARG A 337 30.80 4.19 -3.32
C ARG A 337 32.07 5.05 -3.41
N LEU A 338 32.11 6.19 -2.71
CA LEU A 338 33.26 7.09 -2.63
C LEU A 338 34.47 6.38 -2.03
N GLU A 339 34.29 5.66 -0.93
CA GLU A 339 35.33 4.88 -0.26
C GLU A 339 35.90 3.78 -1.18
N HIS A 340 35.02 2.97 -1.79
CA HIS A 340 35.43 1.86 -2.67
C HIS A 340 36.19 2.34 -3.92
N ALA A 341 35.72 3.44 -4.51
CA ALA A 341 36.35 4.02 -5.69
C ALA A 341 37.62 4.85 -5.35
N HIS A 342 37.95 5.02 -4.08
CA HIS A 342 39.00 5.92 -3.60
C HIS A 342 38.83 7.34 -4.17
N ALA A 343 37.57 7.78 -4.36
CA ALA A 343 37.26 9.06 -4.97
C ALA A 343 37.62 10.22 -4.05
N LYS A 344 38.39 11.17 -4.57
CA LYS A 344 38.84 12.36 -3.83
C LYS A 344 37.74 13.41 -3.72
N THR A 345 36.86 13.48 -4.73
CA THR A 345 35.76 14.45 -4.76
C THR A 345 34.44 13.79 -5.17
N ALA A 346 33.32 14.35 -4.70
CA ALA A 346 31.98 14.10 -5.23
C ALA A 346 31.62 15.33 -6.11
N VAL A 347 31.48 15.14 -7.42
CA VAL A 347 31.15 16.21 -8.36
C VAL A 347 29.66 16.21 -8.64
N ILE A 348 29.00 17.35 -8.48
CA ILE A 348 27.55 17.50 -8.65
C ILE A 348 27.24 18.70 -9.53
N GLY A 349 26.41 18.51 -10.55
CA GLY A 349 25.80 19.63 -11.27
C GLY A 349 24.74 20.30 -10.40
N ILE A 350 24.93 21.57 -10.03
CA ILE A 350 23.98 22.32 -9.22
C ILE A 350 23.25 23.36 -10.10
N SER A 351 21.95 23.16 -10.26
CA SER A 351 21.07 24.08 -11.00
C SER A 351 20.39 25.11 -10.09
N GLY A 352 20.43 24.92 -8.77
CA GLY A 352 19.60 25.66 -7.84
C GLY A 352 18.16 25.12 -7.75
N GLY A 353 17.86 24.00 -8.43
CA GLY A 353 16.58 23.29 -8.36
C GLY A 353 16.56 22.21 -7.28
N LEU A 354 15.36 21.67 -7.03
CA LEU A 354 15.04 20.77 -5.92
C LEU A 354 15.90 19.49 -5.89
N ASP A 355 16.08 18.83 -7.03
CA ASP A 355 16.75 17.52 -7.11
C ASP A 355 18.26 17.64 -6.88
N SER A 356 18.89 18.66 -7.48
CA SER A 356 20.29 18.95 -7.25
C SER A 356 20.57 19.42 -5.82
N CYS A 357 19.64 20.15 -5.21
CA CYS A 357 19.69 20.51 -3.80
C CYS A 357 19.69 19.25 -2.90
N LEU A 358 18.76 18.31 -3.08
CA LEU A 358 18.75 17.08 -2.31
C LEU A 358 20.04 16.27 -2.50
N ALA A 359 20.51 16.12 -3.74
CA ALA A 359 21.76 15.40 -4.02
C ALA A 359 22.97 16.05 -3.32
N LEU A 360 23.03 17.38 -3.25
CA LEU A 360 24.07 18.11 -2.54
C LEU A 360 24.02 17.86 -1.03
N LEU A 361 22.83 17.94 -0.42
CA LEU A 361 22.62 17.65 1.01
C LEU A 361 23.03 16.22 1.36
N VAL A 362 22.69 15.24 0.52
CA VAL A 362 23.11 13.85 0.67
C VAL A 362 24.63 13.70 0.56
N ALA A 363 25.27 14.39 -0.39
CA ALA A 363 26.74 14.34 -0.55
C ALA A 363 27.47 14.93 0.65
N VAL A 364 27.00 16.03 1.22
CA VAL A 364 27.54 16.62 2.46
C VAL A 364 27.40 15.65 3.63
N ARG A 365 26.25 14.98 3.78
CA ARG A 365 26.04 13.94 4.80
C ARG A 365 27.00 12.76 4.60
N ALA A 366 27.23 12.34 3.36
CA ALA A 366 28.16 11.25 3.05
C ALA A 366 29.61 11.62 3.40
N MET A 367 30.05 12.86 3.10
CA MET A 367 31.39 13.32 3.49
C MET A 367 31.54 13.38 5.01
N LYS A 368 30.55 13.89 5.72
CA LYS A 368 30.53 13.90 7.19
C LYS A 368 30.65 12.50 7.77
N GLN A 369 29.94 11.52 7.21
CA GLN A 369 30.00 10.11 7.62
C GLN A 369 31.39 9.50 7.41
N LEU A 370 32.08 9.89 6.33
CA LEU A 370 33.47 9.48 6.04
C LEU A 370 34.53 10.24 6.87
N GLY A 371 34.12 11.19 7.72
CA GLY A 371 35.06 12.07 8.45
C GLY A 371 35.84 13.02 7.53
N ARG A 372 35.28 13.35 6.37
CA ARG A 372 35.87 14.21 5.36
C ARG A 372 35.22 15.59 5.35
N PRO A 373 35.96 16.64 4.95
CA PRO A 373 35.42 17.99 4.88
C PRO A 373 34.35 18.10 3.78
N ALA A 374 33.36 18.97 3.98
CA ALA A 374 32.34 19.27 2.98
C ALA A 374 32.92 19.83 1.68
N SER A 375 34.10 20.50 1.75
CA SER A 375 34.83 21.02 0.58
C SER A 375 35.31 19.93 -0.41
N ASP A 376 35.25 18.64 -0.03
CA ASP A 376 35.47 17.53 -0.94
C ASP A 376 34.26 17.26 -1.86
N VAL A 377 33.12 17.91 -1.61
CA VAL A 377 32.03 18.03 -2.57
C VAL A 377 32.30 19.22 -3.48
N LEU A 378 32.35 18.98 -4.79
CA LEU A 378 32.50 20.02 -5.81
C LEU A 378 31.15 20.23 -6.53
N ALA A 379 30.46 21.28 -6.17
CA ALA A 379 29.25 21.74 -6.84
C ALA A 379 29.63 22.59 -8.06
N VAL A 380 29.12 22.20 -9.24
CA VAL A 380 29.42 22.89 -10.51
C VAL A 380 28.11 23.44 -11.06
N THR A 381 28.02 24.78 -11.16
CA THR A 381 26.94 25.42 -11.92
C THR A 381 27.40 25.70 -13.35
N MET A 382 26.52 25.46 -14.30
CA MET A 382 26.84 25.60 -15.73
C MET A 382 25.78 26.44 -16.43
N PRO A 383 25.82 27.78 -16.25
CA PRO A 383 24.88 28.66 -16.90
C PRO A 383 24.94 28.52 -18.42
N CYS A 384 23.74 28.56 -19.03
CA CYS A 384 23.52 28.60 -20.47
C CYS A 384 22.25 29.42 -20.73
N PHE A 385 21.61 29.27 -21.87
CA PHE A 385 20.51 30.11 -22.35
C PHE A 385 19.27 30.21 -21.43
N GLY A 386 19.01 29.22 -20.60
CA GLY A 386 17.79 29.15 -19.75
C GLY A 386 18.02 29.44 -18.27
N THR A 387 19.26 29.67 -17.81
CA THR A 387 19.55 29.84 -16.38
C THR A 387 19.05 31.19 -15.86
N THR A 388 18.28 31.19 -14.78
CA THR A 388 17.72 32.40 -14.15
C THR A 388 18.64 32.95 -13.04
N HIS A 389 18.52 34.25 -12.72
CA HIS A 389 19.25 34.86 -11.60
C HIS A 389 18.88 34.23 -10.24
N ARG A 390 17.62 33.85 -10.05
CA ARG A 390 17.12 33.26 -8.79
C ARG A 390 17.78 31.91 -8.53
N THR A 391 17.75 31.01 -9.50
CA THR A 391 18.31 29.67 -9.35
C THR A 391 19.82 29.70 -9.18
N ARG A 392 20.52 30.57 -9.89
CA ARG A 392 21.95 30.77 -9.71
C ARG A 392 22.29 31.29 -8.31
N SER A 393 21.57 32.29 -7.81
CA SER A 393 21.77 32.85 -6.46
C SER A 393 21.51 31.80 -5.39
N ASN A 394 20.45 30.98 -5.53
CA ASN A 394 20.14 29.88 -4.61
C ASN A 394 21.27 28.85 -4.58
N ALA A 395 21.85 28.49 -5.72
CA ALA A 395 22.98 27.56 -5.79
C ALA A 395 24.22 28.10 -5.05
N GLU A 396 24.57 29.38 -5.24
CA GLU A 396 25.69 30.02 -4.55
C GLU A 396 25.48 30.04 -3.02
N ILE A 397 24.36 30.57 -2.55
CA ILE A 397 24.05 30.66 -1.12
C ILE A 397 24.04 29.28 -0.46
N LEU A 398 23.42 28.27 -1.11
CA LEU A 398 23.39 26.91 -0.60
C LEU A 398 24.79 26.31 -0.47
N CYS A 399 25.66 26.52 -1.46
CA CYS A 399 27.03 26.02 -1.42
C CYS A 399 27.87 26.70 -0.31
N ASP A 400 27.73 28.00 -0.14
CA ASP A 400 28.41 28.74 0.92
C ASP A 400 27.97 28.28 2.31
N GLU A 401 26.68 28.15 2.55
CA GLU A 401 26.12 27.69 3.84
C GLU A 401 26.54 26.24 4.17
N LEU A 402 26.64 25.38 3.18
CA LEU A 402 27.08 23.98 3.34
C LEU A 402 28.63 23.84 3.31
N GLN A 403 29.38 24.92 3.06
CA GLN A 403 30.85 24.95 2.98
C GLN A 403 31.41 23.95 1.95
N VAL A 404 30.71 23.76 0.83
CA VAL A 404 31.17 22.94 -0.28
C VAL A 404 31.99 23.76 -1.27
N SER A 405 32.87 23.10 -2.04
CA SER A 405 33.58 23.75 -3.12
C SER A 405 32.62 24.09 -4.25
N PHE A 406 32.59 25.38 -4.66
CA PHE A 406 31.70 25.84 -5.72
C PHE A 406 32.51 26.29 -6.95
N LYS A 407 32.05 25.94 -8.14
CA LYS A 407 32.66 26.34 -9.41
C LYS A 407 31.57 26.67 -10.42
N GLU A 408 31.76 27.80 -11.11
CA GLU A 408 30.98 28.17 -12.29
C GLU A 408 31.75 27.84 -13.57
N ILE A 409 31.09 27.21 -14.54
CA ILE A 409 31.60 26.96 -15.88
C ILE A 409 30.56 27.47 -16.87
N ASP A 410 30.81 28.58 -17.54
CA ASP A 410 29.97 29.04 -18.65
C ASP A 410 30.18 28.12 -19.85
N ILE A 411 29.09 27.42 -20.23
CA ILE A 411 29.12 26.44 -21.33
C ILE A 411 28.59 26.99 -22.66
N ALA A 412 28.19 28.25 -22.71
CA ALA A 412 27.51 28.82 -23.89
C ALA A 412 28.37 28.70 -25.15
N GLU A 413 29.67 29.04 -25.10
CA GLU A 413 30.57 28.95 -26.27
C GLU A 413 30.76 27.49 -26.73
N THR A 414 30.87 26.56 -25.80
CA THR A 414 30.96 25.12 -26.11
C THR A 414 29.69 24.63 -26.81
N VAL A 415 28.53 25.05 -26.34
CA VAL A 415 27.24 24.71 -26.96
C VAL A 415 27.11 25.34 -28.34
N HIS A 416 27.46 26.59 -28.52
CA HIS A 416 27.50 27.26 -29.83
C HIS A 416 28.44 26.54 -30.82
N SER A 417 29.63 26.12 -30.37
CA SER A 417 30.54 25.34 -31.20
C SER A 417 29.95 24.02 -31.60
N HIS A 418 29.34 23.30 -30.65
CA HIS A 418 28.69 22.04 -30.91
C HIS A 418 27.52 22.18 -31.91
N PHE A 419 26.68 23.22 -31.79
CA PHE A 419 25.57 23.46 -32.72
C PHE A 419 26.09 23.76 -34.14
N ARG A 420 27.16 24.55 -34.27
CA ARG A 420 27.81 24.77 -35.58
C ARG A 420 28.29 23.45 -36.19
N ASP A 421 28.93 22.57 -35.40
CA ASP A 421 29.49 21.31 -35.90
C ASP A 421 28.43 20.34 -36.42
N ILE A 422 27.25 20.30 -35.76
CA ILE A 422 26.13 19.43 -36.16
C ILE A 422 25.13 20.11 -37.12
N GLY A 423 25.33 21.39 -37.44
CA GLY A 423 24.45 22.16 -38.31
C GLY A 423 23.08 22.50 -37.69
N GLN A 424 22.98 22.59 -36.36
CA GLN A 424 21.77 23.02 -35.66
C GLN A 424 21.58 24.53 -35.81
N ASP A 425 20.37 24.93 -36.24
CA ASP A 425 19.95 26.33 -36.22
C ASP A 425 19.53 26.72 -34.81
N GLU A 426 20.23 27.64 -34.18
CA GLU A 426 19.98 28.07 -32.80
C GLU A 426 18.64 28.80 -32.61
N SER A 427 18.02 29.26 -33.69
CA SER A 427 16.66 29.83 -33.64
C SER A 427 15.56 28.74 -33.51
N VAL A 428 15.91 27.48 -33.75
CA VAL A 428 14.98 26.32 -33.64
C VAL A 428 15.12 25.68 -32.26
N LEU A 429 14.22 26.04 -31.38
CA LEU A 429 14.20 25.57 -29.98
C LEU A 429 13.55 24.18 -29.86
N ASP A 430 14.13 23.18 -30.52
CA ASP A 430 13.68 21.80 -30.56
C ASP A 430 14.42 20.91 -29.54
N VAL A 431 14.10 19.59 -29.59
CA VAL A 431 14.73 18.58 -28.73
C VAL A 431 16.26 18.52 -28.91
N THR A 432 16.81 18.92 -30.08
CA THR A 432 18.25 18.95 -30.32
C THR A 432 18.88 20.09 -29.54
N PHE A 433 18.22 21.26 -29.54
CA PHE A 433 18.64 22.43 -28.79
C PHE A 433 18.70 22.17 -27.29
N GLU A 434 17.66 21.49 -26.72
CA GLU A 434 17.64 21.15 -25.30
C GLU A 434 18.69 20.07 -24.97
N ASN A 435 18.70 18.97 -25.73
CA ASN A 435 19.57 17.83 -25.44
C ASN A 435 21.05 18.15 -25.65
N GLY A 436 21.39 19.03 -26.57
CA GLY A 436 22.78 19.52 -26.79
C GLY A 436 23.35 20.15 -25.53
N GLN A 437 22.62 21.07 -24.91
CA GLN A 437 23.02 21.71 -23.66
C GLN A 437 23.16 20.69 -22.51
N ALA A 438 22.21 19.78 -22.34
CA ALA A 438 22.23 18.77 -21.27
C ALA A 438 23.46 17.83 -21.41
N ARG A 439 23.82 17.44 -22.65
CA ARG A 439 25.01 16.61 -22.90
C ARG A 439 26.31 17.34 -22.65
N VAL A 440 26.42 18.64 -23.03
CA VAL A 440 27.60 19.46 -22.72
C VAL A 440 27.77 19.59 -21.20
N ARG A 441 26.71 19.83 -20.44
CA ARG A 441 26.77 19.82 -18.96
C ARG A 441 27.33 18.50 -18.43
N THR A 442 26.87 17.37 -18.94
CA THR A 442 27.35 16.04 -18.52
C THR A 442 28.83 15.83 -18.89
N LEU A 443 29.28 16.26 -20.08
CA LEU A 443 30.67 16.21 -20.50
C LEU A 443 31.58 16.98 -19.51
N GLU A 444 31.22 18.21 -19.16
CA GLU A 444 31.98 19.04 -18.21
C GLU A 444 32.04 18.39 -16.80
N LEU A 445 30.96 17.79 -16.34
CA LEU A 445 30.94 17.10 -15.04
C LEU A 445 31.84 15.87 -15.03
N MET A 446 31.76 15.03 -16.08
CA MET A 446 32.54 13.79 -16.18
C MET A 446 34.04 14.06 -16.24
N ASP A 447 34.45 15.04 -17.06
CA ASP A 447 35.86 15.42 -17.20
C ASP A 447 36.38 16.17 -15.96
N THR A 448 35.52 16.96 -15.29
CA THR A 448 35.84 17.56 -13.99
C THR A 448 36.08 16.49 -12.94
N ALA A 449 35.26 15.44 -12.89
CA ALA A 449 35.44 14.31 -11.98
C ALA A 449 36.77 13.58 -12.26
N ASN A 450 37.09 13.31 -13.53
CA ASN A 450 38.37 12.71 -13.91
C ASN A 450 39.56 13.57 -13.44
N ARG A 451 39.52 14.87 -13.69
CA ARG A 451 40.59 15.79 -13.30
C ARG A 451 40.80 15.91 -11.80
N THR A 452 39.72 15.82 -11.01
CA THR A 452 39.77 15.91 -9.55
C THR A 452 39.93 14.55 -8.86
N GLY A 453 39.96 13.46 -9.62
CA GLY A 453 39.99 12.09 -9.08
C GLY A 453 38.74 11.73 -8.32
N GLY A 454 37.60 12.24 -8.77
CA GLY A 454 36.29 12.08 -8.14
C GLY A 454 35.32 11.24 -8.96
N LEU A 455 34.06 11.30 -8.57
CA LEU A 455 32.94 10.69 -9.30
C LEU A 455 31.77 11.66 -9.40
N VAL A 456 30.96 11.52 -10.46
CA VAL A 456 29.75 12.30 -10.67
C VAL A 456 28.59 11.71 -9.92
N VAL A 457 27.94 12.53 -9.08
CA VAL A 457 26.72 12.18 -8.35
C VAL A 457 25.51 12.62 -9.15
N GLY A 458 24.61 11.68 -9.47
CA GLY A 458 23.40 11.94 -10.22
C GLY A 458 22.29 12.53 -9.36
N THR A 459 21.55 13.44 -9.94
CA THR A 459 20.50 14.21 -9.27
C THR A 459 19.07 13.74 -9.64
N GLY A 460 18.90 13.01 -10.77
CA GLY A 460 17.60 12.56 -11.27
C GLY A 460 16.84 11.71 -10.28
N ASP A 461 15.56 11.99 -10.10
CA ASP A 461 14.67 11.32 -9.16
C ASP A 461 13.86 10.17 -9.81
N LEU A 462 13.15 9.40 -8.98
CA LEU A 462 12.38 8.25 -9.42
C LEU A 462 11.23 8.62 -10.39
N SER A 463 10.58 9.77 -10.20
CA SER A 463 9.46 10.23 -11.02
C SER A 463 9.92 10.63 -12.43
N GLU A 464 11.05 11.32 -12.52
CA GLU A 464 11.69 11.65 -13.80
C GLU A 464 12.12 10.39 -14.55
N LEU A 465 12.69 9.42 -13.84
CA LEU A 465 13.05 8.12 -14.43
C LEU A 465 11.84 7.34 -14.91
N ALA A 466 10.72 7.39 -14.18
CA ALA A 466 9.47 6.75 -14.60
C ALA A 466 8.92 7.31 -15.91
N LEU A 467 8.90 8.64 -16.02
CA LEU A 467 8.39 9.35 -17.20
C LEU A 467 9.41 9.45 -18.33
N GLY A 468 10.68 9.07 -18.09
CA GLY A 468 11.79 9.29 -19.00
C GLY A 468 12.03 10.78 -19.28
N TRP A 469 11.74 11.64 -18.29
CA TRP A 469 11.95 13.09 -18.37
C TRP A 469 13.39 13.44 -18.03
N ALA A 470 14.30 13.04 -18.90
CA ALA A 470 15.71 13.29 -18.84
C ALA A 470 16.31 13.11 -20.24
N THR A 471 17.41 13.80 -20.51
CA THR A 471 18.16 13.65 -21.76
C THR A 471 18.99 12.37 -21.72
N TYR A 472 18.74 11.45 -22.68
CA TYR A 472 19.55 10.24 -22.80
C TYR A 472 21.02 10.59 -23.04
N ASN A 473 21.91 9.96 -22.25
CA ASN A 473 23.34 10.24 -22.24
C ASN A 473 23.65 11.72 -21.93
N GLY A 474 22.81 12.35 -21.13
CA GLY A 474 22.97 13.68 -20.58
C GLY A 474 22.76 13.63 -19.07
N ASP A 475 21.84 14.41 -18.55
CA ASP A 475 21.50 14.50 -17.13
C ASP A 475 21.03 13.19 -16.50
N HIS A 476 20.56 12.21 -17.30
CA HIS A 476 20.21 10.89 -16.80
C HIS A 476 21.43 10.02 -16.45
N MET A 477 22.65 10.41 -16.85
CA MET A 477 23.87 9.65 -16.62
C MET A 477 24.69 10.21 -15.46
N SER A 478 25.19 9.30 -14.64
CA SER A 478 26.08 9.60 -13.52
C SER A 478 26.86 8.35 -13.12
N MET A 479 27.79 8.48 -12.19
CA MET A 479 28.50 7.33 -11.64
C MET A 479 27.78 6.73 -10.43
N TYR A 480 26.88 7.52 -9.77
CA TYR A 480 26.00 7.06 -8.71
C TYR A 480 24.79 7.99 -8.56
N GLY A 481 23.57 7.47 -8.72
CA GLY A 481 22.32 8.25 -8.66
C GLY A 481 21.69 8.22 -7.27
N VAL A 482 21.97 9.22 -6.43
CA VAL A 482 21.51 9.21 -5.02
C VAL A 482 20.01 9.35 -4.87
N ASN A 483 19.33 10.02 -5.81
CA ASN A 483 17.88 10.24 -5.76
C ASN A 483 17.08 9.20 -6.58
N ALA A 484 17.73 8.25 -7.25
CA ALA A 484 17.07 7.31 -8.18
C ALA A 484 15.94 6.47 -7.54
N GLY A 485 15.94 6.29 -6.22
CA GLY A 485 14.89 5.60 -5.46
C GLY A 485 13.90 6.54 -4.76
N VAL A 486 13.97 7.86 -4.97
CA VAL A 486 13.16 8.87 -4.27
C VAL A 486 12.26 9.58 -5.28
N PRO A 487 10.92 9.48 -5.19
CA PRO A 487 10.02 10.18 -6.09
C PRO A 487 9.93 11.68 -5.77
N LYS A 488 9.53 12.49 -6.74
CA LYS A 488 9.47 13.96 -6.65
C LYS A 488 8.67 14.46 -5.44
N THR A 489 7.55 13.83 -5.14
CA THR A 489 6.74 14.16 -3.97
C THR A 489 7.52 13.99 -2.66
N LEU A 490 8.31 12.92 -2.54
CA LEU A 490 9.13 12.66 -1.37
C LEU A 490 10.38 13.56 -1.33
N VAL A 491 10.99 13.92 -2.48
CA VAL A 491 12.10 14.88 -2.55
C VAL A 491 11.74 16.20 -1.87
N ARG A 492 10.54 16.73 -2.14
CA ARG A 492 10.04 17.96 -1.48
C ARG A 492 9.99 17.83 0.04
N HIS A 493 9.52 16.69 0.55
CA HIS A 493 9.46 16.45 2.00
C HIS A 493 10.85 16.29 2.65
N LEU A 494 11.81 15.71 1.95
CA LEU A 494 13.19 15.58 2.44
C LEU A 494 13.90 16.93 2.50
N VAL A 495 13.74 17.79 1.49
CA VAL A 495 14.31 19.14 1.51
C VAL A 495 13.62 20.02 2.56
N HIS A 496 12.30 19.87 2.75
CA HIS A 496 11.59 20.57 3.82
C HIS A 496 12.11 20.12 5.22
N TYR A 497 12.32 18.82 5.40
CA TYR A 497 12.91 18.31 6.63
C TYR A 497 14.31 18.88 6.90
N GLU A 498 15.16 18.99 5.87
CA GLU A 498 16.47 19.63 6.00
C GLU A 498 16.35 21.13 6.35
N ALA A 499 15.34 21.83 5.84
CA ALA A 499 15.05 23.21 6.25
C ALA A 499 14.62 23.32 7.70
N ASP A 500 13.85 22.34 8.22
CA ASP A 500 13.40 22.32 9.62
C ASP A 500 14.56 22.11 10.62
N ILE A 501 15.59 21.37 10.21
CA ILE A 501 16.77 21.08 11.05
C ILE A 501 18.01 21.95 10.66
N ALA A 502 17.84 22.94 9.80
CA ALA A 502 18.92 23.78 9.32
C ALA A 502 19.66 24.49 10.47
N ALA A 503 21.01 24.53 10.40
CA ALA A 503 21.85 25.11 11.42
C ALA A 503 21.81 26.66 11.44
N THR A 504 21.44 27.28 10.33
CA THR A 504 21.36 28.73 10.16
C THR A 504 20.02 29.15 9.55
N ASP A 505 19.58 30.37 9.84
CA ASP A 505 18.37 30.95 9.23
C ASP A 505 18.57 31.16 7.71
N THR A 506 19.79 31.44 7.28
CA THR A 506 20.13 31.60 5.84
C THR A 506 19.92 30.27 5.10
N LEU A 507 20.48 29.17 5.64
CA LEU A 507 20.28 27.83 5.05
C LEU A 507 18.80 27.47 4.98
N ARG A 508 18.07 27.70 6.06
CA ARG A 508 16.62 27.48 6.09
C ARG A 508 15.89 28.26 5.01
N THR A 509 16.21 29.54 4.88
CA THR A 509 15.55 30.45 3.93
C THR A 509 15.82 30.02 2.48
N VAL A 510 17.05 29.67 2.11
CA VAL A 510 17.37 29.24 0.74
C VAL A 510 16.72 27.89 0.42
N LEU A 511 16.64 26.94 1.37
CA LEU A 511 15.95 25.67 1.16
C LEU A 511 14.45 25.86 0.93
N LEU A 512 13.80 26.76 1.67
CA LEU A 512 12.40 27.11 1.46
C LEU A 512 12.18 27.82 0.12
N ASP A 513 13.09 28.71 -0.31
CA ASP A 513 12.99 29.35 -1.62
C ASP A 513 13.16 28.37 -2.79
N ILE A 514 14.04 27.37 -2.63
CA ILE A 514 14.17 26.26 -3.59
C ILE A 514 12.88 25.44 -3.68
N LEU A 515 12.22 25.18 -2.55
CA LEU A 515 10.92 24.47 -2.50
C LEU A 515 9.79 25.23 -3.22
N ASP A 516 9.82 26.56 -3.17
CA ASP A 516 8.84 27.45 -3.82
C ASP A 516 9.16 27.72 -5.30
N THR A 517 10.34 27.30 -5.77
CA THR A 517 10.74 27.44 -7.17
C THR A 517 10.04 26.38 -8.03
N PRO A 518 9.35 26.76 -9.13
CA PRO A 518 8.74 25.81 -10.04
C PRO A 518 9.77 24.84 -10.66
N VAL A 519 9.42 23.57 -10.79
CA VAL A 519 10.29 22.59 -11.45
C VAL A 519 10.40 22.91 -12.94
N SER A 520 11.63 23.09 -13.41
CA SER A 520 11.95 23.41 -14.82
C SER A 520 13.30 22.82 -15.22
N PRO A 521 13.46 22.33 -16.45
CA PRO A 521 14.76 21.89 -16.97
C PRO A 521 15.73 23.04 -17.29
N GLU A 522 15.26 24.30 -17.30
CA GLU A 522 16.05 25.51 -17.62
C GLU A 522 16.90 25.38 -18.88
N LEU A 523 16.33 24.77 -19.93
CA LEU A 523 17.03 24.56 -21.22
C LEU A 523 16.58 25.57 -22.29
N LEU A 524 15.36 26.10 -22.17
CA LEU A 524 14.85 27.15 -23.05
C LEU A 524 15.19 28.55 -22.51
N PRO A 525 15.45 29.53 -23.40
CA PRO A 525 15.73 30.90 -22.99
C PRO A 525 14.61 31.44 -22.07
N ALA A 526 15.01 32.08 -20.98
CA ALA A 526 14.07 32.72 -20.05
C ALA A 526 13.27 33.80 -20.76
N LYS A 527 11.97 33.90 -20.46
CA LYS A 527 11.08 34.91 -21.01
C LYS A 527 10.84 35.95 -19.93
N ASP A 528 11.24 37.20 -20.21
CA ASP A 528 11.15 38.33 -19.26
C ASP A 528 11.82 38.08 -17.89
N GLY A 529 12.85 37.23 -17.85
CA GLY A 529 13.55 36.85 -16.60
C GLY A 529 12.88 35.75 -15.78
N GLU A 530 11.72 35.24 -16.25
CA GLU A 530 11.00 34.14 -15.61
C GLU A 530 11.19 32.79 -16.34
N ILE A 531 10.95 31.72 -15.64
CA ILE A 531 11.03 30.35 -16.18
C ILE A 531 10.03 30.20 -17.33
N ALA A 532 10.55 29.97 -18.55
CA ALA A 532 9.72 29.86 -19.75
C ALA A 532 8.92 28.54 -19.84
N GLN A 533 9.36 27.49 -19.14
CA GLN A 533 8.82 26.14 -19.28
C GLN A 533 8.66 25.48 -17.91
N LYS A 534 7.42 25.24 -17.49
CA LYS A 534 7.14 24.44 -16.30
C LYS A 534 7.01 22.97 -16.70
N THR A 535 7.77 22.11 -16.03
CA THR A 535 7.75 20.66 -16.33
C THR A 535 6.36 20.06 -16.22
N GLU A 536 5.61 20.42 -15.16
CA GLU A 536 4.27 19.86 -14.91
C GLU A 536 3.21 20.26 -15.96
N ASP A 537 3.40 21.36 -16.68
CA ASP A 537 2.52 21.74 -17.80
C ASP A 537 2.65 20.77 -18.99
N LEU A 538 3.83 20.16 -19.14
CA LEU A 538 4.15 19.27 -20.25
C LEU A 538 3.95 17.80 -19.93
N VAL A 539 4.39 17.37 -18.77
CA VAL A 539 4.33 15.96 -18.38
C VAL A 539 3.16 15.64 -17.45
N GLY A 540 2.61 16.62 -16.76
CA GLY A 540 1.55 16.51 -15.76
C GLY A 540 2.05 16.60 -14.32
N PRO A 541 1.12 16.74 -13.36
CA PRO A 541 1.44 16.84 -11.94
C PRO A 541 2.17 15.59 -11.42
N TYR A 542 3.31 15.80 -10.77
CA TYR A 542 4.11 14.69 -10.23
C TYR A 542 3.35 13.89 -9.16
N GLU A 543 2.47 14.51 -8.40
CA GLU A 543 1.68 13.78 -7.39
C GLU A 543 0.77 12.71 -8.03
N LEU A 544 0.20 12.97 -9.22
CA LEU A 544 -0.57 11.98 -9.96
C LEU A 544 0.34 10.87 -10.49
N HIS A 545 1.50 11.23 -11.05
CA HIS A 545 2.44 10.25 -11.61
C HIS A 545 3.04 9.35 -10.53
N ASP A 546 3.37 9.89 -9.37
CA ASP A 546 3.88 9.12 -8.25
C ASP A 546 2.81 8.16 -7.71
N PHE A 547 1.55 8.62 -7.63
CA PHE A 547 0.43 7.74 -7.29
C PHE A 547 0.29 6.59 -8.29
N TYR A 548 0.27 6.88 -9.60
CA TYR A 548 0.17 5.85 -10.65
C TYR A 548 1.34 4.89 -10.62
N LEU A 549 2.56 5.41 -10.52
CA LEU A 549 3.79 4.65 -10.42
C LEU A 549 3.75 3.64 -9.26
N TYR A 550 3.29 4.09 -8.10
CA TYR A 550 3.17 3.23 -6.93
C TYR A 550 2.22 2.06 -7.18
N GLN A 551 1.02 2.35 -7.72
CA GLN A 551 0.01 1.32 -7.98
C GLN A 551 0.49 0.30 -9.04
N VAL A 552 1.15 0.78 -10.10
CA VAL A 552 1.69 -0.07 -11.16
C VAL A 552 2.81 -0.97 -10.63
N LEU A 553 3.80 -0.41 -9.96
CA LEU A 553 5.00 -1.16 -9.58
C LEU A 553 4.82 -1.97 -8.31
N ARG A 554 4.12 -1.40 -7.31
CA ARG A 554 3.95 -2.07 -6.02
C ARG A 554 2.93 -3.20 -6.08
N PHE A 555 1.84 -3.03 -6.83
CA PHE A 555 0.74 -3.98 -6.86
C PHE A 555 0.48 -4.60 -8.24
N GLY A 556 0.98 -4.01 -9.32
CA GLY A 556 0.72 -4.50 -10.68
C GLY A 556 -0.72 -4.31 -11.12
N PHE A 557 -1.42 -3.31 -10.58
CA PHE A 557 -2.81 -3.04 -10.93
C PHE A 557 -2.95 -2.57 -12.38
N GLY A 558 -4.06 -2.96 -13.01
CA GLY A 558 -4.44 -2.50 -14.34
C GLY A 558 -4.93 -1.05 -14.34
N PRO A 559 -4.92 -0.42 -15.54
CA PRO A 559 -5.28 0.99 -15.71
C PRO A 559 -6.66 1.37 -15.17
N ALA A 560 -7.68 0.53 -15.41
CA ALA A 560 -9.05 0.79 -14.95
C ALA A 560 -9.14 0.84 -13.41
N LYS A 561 -8.47 -0.09 -12.74
CA LYS A 561 -8.41 -0.09 -11.27
C LYS A 561 -7.65 1.11 -10.73
N ILE A 562 -6.52 1.48 -11.36
CA ILE A 562 -5.73 2.65 -10.95
C ILE A 562 -6.53 3.94 -11.12
N PHE A 563 -7.26 4.08 -12.23
CA PHE A 563 -8.15 5.22 -12.44
C PHE A 563 -9.22 5.33 -11.34
N ARG A 564 -9.86 4.21 -10.99
CA ARG A 564 -10.83 4.16 -9.89
C ARG A 564 -10.23 4.54 -8.55
N LEU A 565 -9.03 4.04 -8.24
CA LEU A 565 -8.31 4.39 -7.01
C LEU A 565 -7.93 5.87 -6.99
N ALA A 566 -7.50 6.43 -8.14
CA ALA A 566 -7.20 7.86 -8.26
C ALA A 566 -8.42 8.74 -8.00
N LYS A 567 -9.59 8.37 -8.54
CA LYS A 567 -10.86 9.08 -8.24
C LYS A 567 -11.16 9.11 -6.74
N ALA A 568 -10.91 8.02 -6.03
CA ALA A 568 -11.12 7.96 -4.58
C ALA A 568 -10.04 8.74 -3.82
N ALA A 569 -8.76 8.64 -4.23
CA ALA A 569 -7.63 9.28 -3.57
C ALA A 569 -7.67 10.82 -3.70
N PHE A 570 -8.11 11.31 -4.86
CA PHE A 570 -8.15 12.74 -5.18
C PHE A 570 -9.57 13.32 -5.11
N ALA A 571 -10.53 12.59 -4.51
CA ALA A 571 -11.88 13.07 -4.33
C ALA A 571 -11.91 14.41 -3.56
N GLY A 572 -12.73 15.36 -4.04
CA GLY A 572 -12.86 16.70 -3.45
C GLY A 572 -11.77 17.69 -3.84
N ARG A 573 -10.85 17.33 -4.75
CA ARG A 573 -9.86 18.24 -5.34
C ARG A 573 -10.35 18.73 -6.70
N PRO A 574 -10.80 20.00 -6.81
CA PRO A 574 -11.40 20.53 -8.04
C PRO A 574 -10.42 20.59 -9.22
N GLU A 575 -9.11 20.62 -8.95
CA GLU A 575 -8.04 20.59 -9.94
C GLU A 575 -7.88 19.23 -10.64
N TYR A 576 -8.48 18.16 -10.08
CA TYR A 576 -8.37 16.79 -10.59
C TYR A 576 -9.74 16.14 -10.92
N PRO A 577 -10.51 16.71 -11.85
CA PRO A 577 -11.70 16.04 -12.38
C PRO A 577 -11.32 14.75 -13.12
N ASP A 578 -12.28 13.88 -13.37
CA ASP A 578 -12.08 12.59 -14.02
C ASP A 578 -11.30 12.70 -15.35
N SER A 579 -11.57 13.73 -16.15
CA SER A 579 -10.88 13.99 -17.42
C SER A 579 -9.38 14.28 -17.24
N VAL A 580 -9.00 15.00 -16.18
CA VAL A 580 -7.59 15.29 -15.86
C VAL A 580 -6.89 14.03 -15.37
N LEU A 581 -7.50 13.28 -14.44
CA LEU A 581 -6.96 12.01 -13.96
C LEU A 581 -6.73 11.03 -15.12
N TYR A 582 -7.73 10.90 -16.02
CA TYR A 582 -7.63 10.04 -17.21
C TYR A 582 -6.52 10.50 -18.17
N LYS A 583 -6.46 11.80 -18.48
CA LYS A 583 -5.46 12.37 -19.38
C LYS A 583 -4.04 12.01 -18.92
N TRP A 584 -3.76 12.22 -17.63
CA TRP A 584 -2.43 12.01 -17.10
C TRP A 584 -2.10 10.53 -16.84
N LEU A 585 -3.09 9.69 -16.53
CA LEU A 585 -2.87 8.24 -16.46
C LEU A 585 -2.55 7.65 -17.85
N ARG A 586 -3.24 8.11 -18.90
CA ARG A 586 -2.94 7.74 -20.29
C ARG A 586 -1.54 8.20 -20.70
N ASN A 587 -1.16 9.44 -20.37
CA ASN A 587 0.18 9.97 -20.62
C ASN A 587 1.24 9.17 -19.84
N PHE A 588 0.98 8.85 -18.57
CA PHE A 588 1.87 8.02 -17.76
C PHE A 588 2.19 6.70 -18.46
N TYR A 589 1.20 5.92 -18.87
CA TYR A 589 1.43 4.64 -19.54
C TYR A 589 2.17 4.80 -20.86
N TRP A 590 1.78 5.78 -21.68
CA TRP A 590 2.48 6.04 -22.93
C TRP A 590 3.96 6.35 -22.70
N ARG A 591 4.28 7.27 -21.79
CA ARG A 591 5.67 7.64 -21.49
C ARG A 591 6.43 6.48 -20.82
N PHE A 592 5.81 5.82 -19.86
CA PHE A 592 6.42 4.72 -19.12
C PHE A 592 6.92 3.61 -20.06
N PHE A 593 6.16 3.26 -21.08
CA PHE A 593 6.58 2.29 -22.08
C PHE A 593 7.57 2.88 -23.10
N ALA A 594 7.26 4.01 -23.71
CA ALA A 594 8.08 4.60 -24.78
C ALA A 594 9.48 5.00 -24.32
N GLN A 595 9.67 5.28 -23.04
CA GLN A 595 10.93 5.74 -22.47
C GLN A 595 11.73 4.64 -21.74
N GLN A 596 11.35 3.39 -21.86
CA GLN A 596 12.04 2.28 -21.18
C GLN A 596 13.53 2.17 -21.55
N PHE A 597 13.91 2.47 -22.79
CA PHE A 597 15.31 2.40 -23.23
C PHE A 597 16.24 3.26 -22.37
N LYS A 598 15.75 4.39 -21.82
CA LYS A 598 16.51 5.23 -20.91
C LYS A 598 16.79 4.53 -19.57
N ARG A 599 15.81 3.75 -19.08
CA ARG A 599 15.94 3.02 -17.81
C ARG A 599 16.84 1.79 -17.90
N SER A 600 17.03 1.24 -19.10
CA SER A 600 17.87 0.04 -19.29
C SER A 600 19.34 0.23 -18.91
N CYS A 601 19.82 1.47 -18.89
CA CYS A 601 21.21 1.84 -18.57
C CYS A 601 21.33 2.76 -17.34
N LEU A 602 20.37 2.71 -16.41
CA LEU A 602 20.43 3.55 -15.21
C LEU A 602 21.68 3.27 -14.35
N PRO A 603 22.32 4.34 -13.83
CA PRO A 603 23.37 4.21 -12.82
C PRO A 603 22.91 3.44 -11.59
N ASP A 604 23.89 2.95 -10.81
CA ASP A 604 23.60 2.45 -9.46
C ASP A 604 23.08 3.58 -8.58
N GLY A 605 22.21 3.21 -7.63
CA GLY A 605 21.67 4.13 -6.63
C GLY A 605 21.02 3.37 -5.49
N PRO A 606 20.82 4.01 -4.33
CA PRO A 606 20.26 3.34 -3.16
C PRO A 606 18.76 3.09 -3.32
N LYS A 607 18.31 1.92 -2.87
CA LYS A 607 16.89 1.62 -2.74
C LYS A 607 16.41 2.08 -1.36
N VAL A 608 15.59 3.12 -1.33
CA VAL A 608 15.08 3.70 -0.07
C VAL A 608 13.65 3.29 0.26
N GLY A 609 12.89 2.81 -0.70
CA GLY A 609 11.49 2.41 -0.55
C GLY A 609 11.18 1.06 -1.19
N SER A 610 9.91 0.63 -1.11
CA SER A 610 9.45 -0.63 -1.69
C SER A 610 9.35 -0.61 -3.24
N VAL A 611 9.45 0.57 -3.85
CA VAL A 611 9.32 0.78 -5.30
C VAL A 611 10.57 1.47 -5.83
N THR A 612 11.21 0.88 -6.83
CA THR A 612 12.30 1.48 -7.61
C THR A 612 12.23 1.02 -9.07
N LEU A 613 13.03 1.64 -9.93
CA LEU A 613 13.10 1.33 -11.36
C LEU A 613 14.46 0.75 -11.78
N SER A 614 15.24 0.25 -10.81
CA SER A 614 16.54 -0.34 -11.12
C SER A 614 16.41 -1.53 -12.07
N PRO A 615 17.09 -1.52 -13.23
CA PRO A 615 17.03 -2.62 -14.20
C PRO A 615 17.75 -3.88 -13.71
N ARG A 616 18.53 -3.78 -12.64
CA ARG A 616 19.28 -4.90 -12.04
C ARG A 616 18.42 -5.78 -11.15
N GLY A 617 17.33 -5.23 -10.57
CA GLY A 617 16.50 -5.96 -9.60
C GLY A 617 15.01 -5.70 -9.71
N ASP A 618 14.59 -4.46 -9.52
CA ASP A 618 13.20 -4.15 -9.24
C ASP A 618 12.28 -4.12 -10.47
N TRP A 619 12.76 -3.59 -11.61
CA TRP A 619 11.95 -3.47 -12.81
C TRP A 619 12.73 -3.84 -14.07
N ARG A 620 12.43 -5.01 -14.63
CA ARG A 620 13.01 -5.54 -15.86
C ARG A 620 11.96 -5.56 -16.95
N MET A 621 12.01 -4.58 -17.85
CA MET A 621 11.07 -4.45 -18.96
C MET A 621 11.86 -4.34 -20.28
N PRO A 622 11.44 -5.01 -21.36
CA PRO A 622 12.02 -4.80 -22.69
C PRO A 622 11.84 -3.35 -23.15
N SER A 623 12.86 -2.79 -23.80
CA SER A 623 12.82 -1.38 -24.27
C SER A 623 11.83 -1.14 -25.40
N ASP A 624 11.42 -2.19 -26.08
CA ASP A 624 10.49 -2.21 -27.20
C ASP A 624 9.09 -2.75 -26.84
N ALA A 625 8.78 -2.87 -25.54
CA ALA A 625 7.46 -3.27 -25.08
C ALA A 625 6.39 -2.24 -25.49
N CYS A 626 5.23 -2.74 -25.95
CA CYS A 626 4.12 -1.91 -26.43
C CYS A 626 3.07 -1.67 -25.32
N ALA A 627 2.61 -0.42 -25.17
CA ALA A 627 1.57 -0.03 -24.22
C ALA A 627 0.12 -0.35 -24.69
N ALA A 628 -0.07 -0.95 -25.86
CA ALA A 628 -1.38 -1.07 -26.52
C ALA A 628 -2.47 -1.68 -25.63
N LEU A 629 -2.15 -2.74 -24.86
CA LEU A 629 -3.11 -3.39 -23.96
C LEU A 629 -3.59 -2.46 -22.84
N TRP A 630 -2.67 -1.75 -22.21
CA TRP A 630 -2.98 -0.80 -21.13
C TRP A 630 -3.78 0.41 -21.61
N LEU A 631 -3.44 0.92 -22.80
CA LEU A 631 -4.15 2.05 -23.39
C LEU A 631 -5.56 1.63 -23.86
N ALA A 632 -5.71 0.42 -24.42
CA ALA A 632 -7.01 -0.11 -24.82
C ALA A 632 -7.95 -0.33 -23.62
N GLU A 633 -7.43 -0.74 -22.45
CA GLU A 633 -8.22 -0.85 -21.23
C GLU A 633 -8.74 0.52 -20.78
N LEU A 634 -7.91 1.58 -20.86
CA LEU A 634 -8.33 2.95 -20.56
C LEU A 634 -9.43 3.46 -21.52
N GLU A 635 -9.32 3.15 -22.82
CA GLU A 635 -10.31 3.59 -23.83
C GLU A 635 -11.72 3.01 -23.60
N GLN A 636 -11.84 1.92 -22.82
CA GLN A 636 -13.13 1.34 -22.44
C GLN A 636 -13.80 2.06 -21.26
N LEU A 637 -13.09 2.98 -20.59
CA LEU A 637 -13.64 3.71 -19.45
C LEU A 637 -14.60 4.81 -19.88
N GLN A 638 -15.72 4.91 -19.17
CA GLN A 638 -16.63 6.05 -19.32
C GLN A 638 -16.15 7.19 -18.41
N ILE A 639 -15.71 8.28 -19.02
CA ILE A 639 -15.30 9.49 -18.30
C ILE A 639 -16.54 10.34 -18.07
N LYS A 640 -16.76 10.73 -16.81
CA LYS A 640 -17.86 11.61 -16.38
C LYS A 640 -17.26 12.71 -15.53
N ASP A 641 -17.19 13.91 -16.08
CA ASP A 641 -16.82 15.13 -15.33
C ASP A 641 -18.02 15.67 -14.56
#